data_bcc2a99f817664694b3bdb03b644399c
#
_entry.id   bcc2a99f817664694b3bdb03b644399c
#
_cell.length_a   1.000
_cell.length_b   1.000
_cell.length_c   1.000
_cell.angle_alpha   90.00
_cell.angle_beta   90.00
_cell.angle_gamma   90.00
#
_symmetry.space_group_name_H-M   'P 1'
#
loop_
_entity.id
_entity.type
_entity.pdbx_description
1 polymer ?
#
loop_
_entity_poly.entity_id
_entity_poly.type
_entity_poly.pdbx_seq_one_letter_code
_entity_poly.pdbx_strand_id
1 'polypeptide(L)'
;MLAQPNRGAGHLYNARRAVQFHPEEVAAQAALLDQLCFDVVTSSEIERSEIAEKEDFRCRIEAISREVIATYEKKERPEAEFHPFSVELKCFGSLSSGFATKASDMDLGLLSPMSATQPDAPGSPIPRLLEKALLEAGLGARLLTRTRVPIIKLCASPPEKLRQGLLEERFRWENGLDEVHEGHDDDENDQHTAPNDQENSQDQIRETPKQASTASESISPDAGHEEPQVVVLKQGSKNSLSSYYGLAKRVLRRAGGRDVTISNYRSFVDNDWVLLNRVSEAFIAGLSDARLQDRLSRYPSLIFSNDTNPPIKRSLLGVYTQVEGEQIRMLWEESGVEERSQPSRFHTEQSLKLWEDAQYKENFGIDPISHTKELQLALDKFKKAPSVQFVILEQGQHETPASYFTRASYIFNGLNPANEDVSSNWVDILMSQYVSGIHQEDTRKSLQSFIGTCPKSPTLRGVGLLHKSLHLAWEFERALDKELYDETVVQDIKDYVELLRSPLQQADNFDCGDEFSIPLTPSTLDLSARIRQLPDPHKMAPNQPRDRYKDHLEFPKTGAGVQCDINFSAHLALHNTALLRCYSHTDPRVRPMVLFVKNWAKIRGINSGYRGTLSSYGYVLMVLHYLVNVADPFVSPNLQLFAPPLPPGLSPVEFENMTSCRGHNVQFWRNEEDILRLARANQLTRNSDTIGHLLRGFFEYYAHSSMLSTSTGRGFDWGRDVLSLRTPGGLQTKQDKGWTGAKTVIEAQNVGPHPPPQPEQATLTALDVKEPVVKEIATQPKQANGAAKNTDFKEVRHRYLFAIEDPFELDHNVARTVTHNGIVSIRDEFRRAWRIIKSAGNGSPQESLLQDMNDIQEDVSPLSLLLDDIHGLGQNRNK
;
A
#
# COMPACT_ATOMS: atom_id res chain seq x y z
N MET A 1 -47.04 -31.31 -27.03
CA MET A 1 -46.45 -31.04 -28.36
C MET A 1 -46.22 -29.52 -28.47
N LEU A 2 -45.00 -29.08 -28.24
CA LEU A 2 -44.53 -27.74 -28.58
C LEU A 2 -43.08 -27.88 -29.02
N ALA A 3 -42.79 -27.33 -30.18
CA ALA A 3 -41.62 -27.56 -31.01
C ALA A 3 -40.35 -26.95 -30.43
N GLN A 4 -39.24 -27.67 -30.58
CA GLN A 4 -37.86 -27.17 -30.40
C GLN A 4 -37.48 -26.27 -31.59
N PRO A 5 -36.70 -25.17 -31.37
CA PRO A 5 -36.02 -24.49 -32.47
C PRO A 5 -34.65 -25.08 -32.73
N ASN A 6 -34.36 -25.18 -34.01
CA ASN A 6 -33.20 -25.67 -34.71
C ASN A 6 -31.85 -25.15 -34.14
N ARG A 7 -30.91 -26.08 -33.98
CA ARG A 7 -29.49 -25.83 -33.84
C ARG A 7 -28.85 -25.57 -35.21
N GLY A 8 -28.43 -24.32 -35.44
CA GLY A 8 -27.58 -23.95 -36.56
C GLY A 8 -26.12 -24.34 -36.29
N ALA A 9 -25.46 -24.81 -37.34
CA ALA A 9 -24.15 -25.41 -37.37
C ALA A 9 -22.99 -24.44 -37.06
N GLY A 10 -22.05 -24.93 -36.32
CA GLY A 10 -20.63 -24.87 -36.69
C GLY A 10 -19.79 -23.69 -36.27
N HIS A 11 -19.01 -23.85 -35.20
CA HIS A 11 -17.58 -23.55 -35.23
C HIS A 11 -16.85 -24.54 -34.33
N LEU A 12 -15.99 -25.36 -34.95
CA LEU A 12 -15.03 -26.25 -34.31
C LEU A 12 -13.98 -25.41 -33.56
N TYR A 13 -14.26 -25.07 -32.31
CA TYR A 13 -13.24 -24.65 -31.38
C TYR A 13 -12.57 -25.91 -30.82
N ASN A 14 -11.27 -26.03 -31.00
CA ASN A 14 -10.41 -27.01 -30.35
C ASN A 14 -10.77 -27.12 -28.87
N ALA A 15 -11.46 -28.18 -28.49
CA ALA A 15 -11.69 -28.55 -27.10
C ALA A 15 -10.31 -28.87 -26.48
N ARG A 16 -9.73 -27.91 -25.78
CA ARG A 16 -8.61 -28.18 -24.86
C ARG A 16 -9.14 -29.21 -23.86
N ARG A 17 -8.44 -30.35 -23.76
CA ARG A 17 -8.77 -31.43 -22.83
C ARG A 17 -8.93 -30.85 -21.42
N ALA A 18 -10.11 -30.93 -20.86
CA ALA A 18 -10.35 -30.74 -19.44
C ALA A 18 -9.46 -31.71 -18.66
N VAL A 19 -8.65 -31.23 -17.73
CA VAL A 19 -7.88 -32.08 -16.83
C VAL A 19 -8.90 -32.78 -15.93
N GLN A 20 -9.23 -34.02 -16.21
CA GLN A 20 -10.04 -34.86 -15.30
C GLN A 20 -9.09 -35.42 -14.25
N PHE A 21 -9.32 -35.07 -12.99
CA PHE A 21 -8.63 -35.68 -11.87
C PHE A 21 -9.17 -37.08 -11.62
N HIS A 22 -8.28 -38.02 -11.32
CA HIS A 22 -8.70 -39.33 -10.87
C HIS A 22 -9.34 -39.22 -9.46
N PRO A 23 -10.38 -40.01 -9.14
CA PRO A 23 -11.03 -39.99 -7.83
C PRO A 23 -10.05 -40.17 -6.66
N GLU A 24 -9.02 -40.98 -6.84
CA GLU A 24 -7.98 -41.25 -5.85
C GLU A 24 -7.09 -39.99 -5.59
N GLU A 25 -6.78 -39.22 -6.64
CA GLU A 25 -6.05 -37.95 -6.51
C GLU A 25 -6.88 -36.92 -5.72
N VAL A 26 -8.16 -36.82 -6.03
CA VAL A 26 -9.09 -35.92 -5.32
C VAL A 26 -9.18 -36.30 -3.85
N ALA A 27 -9.28 -37.61 -3.56
CA ALA A 27 -9.32 -38.12 -2.19
C ALA A 27 -8.02 -37.84 -1.44
N ALA A 28 -6.84 -38.00 -2.06
CA ALA A 28 -5.56 -37.69 -1.46
C ALA A 28 -5.40 -36.19 -1.18
N GLN A 29 -5.82 -35.32 -2.10
CA GLN A 29 -5.82 -33.87 -1.95
C GLN A 29 -6.74 -33.44 -0.79
N ALA A 30 -7.94 -34.03 -0.71
CA ALA A 30 -8.86 -33.75 0.38
C ALA A 30 -8.32 -34.23 1.74
N ALA A 31 -7.73 -35.43 1.80
CA ALA A 31 -7.15 -35.97 3.04
C ALA A 31 -6.00 -35.09 3.56
N LEU A 32 -5.14 -34.59 2.68
CA LEU A 32 -4.08 -33.61 3.06
C LEU A 32 -4.69 -32.38 3.70
N LEU A 33 -5.72 -31.80 3.09
CA LEU A 33 -6.36 -30.58 3.58
C LEU A 33 -7.17 -30.81 4.85
N ASP A 34 -7.81 -31.96 5.02
CA ASP A 34 -8.47 -32.35 6.26
C ASP A 34 -7.45 -32.39 7.43
N GLN A 35 -6.28 -33.02 7.20
CA GLN A 35 -5.23 -33.09 8.23
C GLN A 35 -4.68 -31.70 8.55
N LEU A 36 -4.30 -30.92 7.56
CA LEU A 36 -3.77 -29.55 7.77
C LEU A 36 -4.80 -28.66 8.48
N CYS A 37 -6.09 -28.79 8.13
CA CYS A 37 -7.15 -28.03 8.78
C CYS A 37 -7.30 -28.44 10.25
N PHE A 38 -7.26 -29.73 10.54
CA PHE A 38 -7.31 -30.23 11.92
C PHE A 38 -6.15 -29.67 12.75
N ASP A 39 -4.93 -29.73 12.24
CA ASP A 39 -3.72 -29.25 12.93
C ASP A 39 -3.79 -27.75 13.21
N VAL A 40 -4.21 -26.94 12.21
CA VAL A 40 -4.39 -25.49 12.34
C VAL A 40 -5.45 -25.14 13.36
N VAL A 41 -6.61 -25.79 13.31
CA VAL A 41 -7.72 -25.51 14.25
C VAL A 41 -7.31 -25.84 15.66
N THR A 42 -6.70 -27.02 15.88
CA THR A 42 -6.26 -27.47 17.21
C THR A 42 -5.21 -26.55 17.80
N SER A 43 -4.25 -26.09 17.01
CA SER A 43 -3.16 -25.20 17.47
C SER A 43 -3.58 -23.75 17.69
N SER A 44 -4.59 -23.26 16.94
CA SER A 44 -5.02 -21.87 16.95
C SER A 44 -6.25 -21.57 17.79
N GLU A 45 -6.89 -22.58 18.36
CA GLU A 45 -8.13 -22.41 19.13
C GLU A 45 -7.89 -21.59 20.40
N ILE A 46 -8.73 -20.54 20.61
CA ILE A 46 -8.66 -19.69 21.80
C ILE A 46 -9.13 -20.46 23.06
N GLU A 47 -8.39 -20.33 24.15
CA GLU A 47 -8.69 -20.98 25.39
C GLU A 47 -9.73 -20.20 26.21
N ARG A 48 -10.47 -20.91 27.09
CA ARG A 48 -11.45 -20.24 27.96
C ARG A 48 -10.82 -19.24 28.92
N SER A 49 -9.59 -19.52 29.39
CA SER A 49 -8.79 -18.59 30.21
C SER A 49 -8.50 -17.28 29.50
N GLU A 50 -8.12 -17.35 28.20
CA GLU A 50 -7.85 -16.16 27.39
C GLU A 50 -9.13 -15.36 27.13
N ILE A 51 -10.27 -16.03 26.96
CA ILE A 51 -11.58 -15.34 26.83
C ILE A 51 -11.94 -14.63 28.14
N ALA A 52 -11.72 -15.27 29.31
CA ALA A 52 -11.97 -14.64 30.60
C ALA A 52 -11.08 -13.43 30.83
N GLU A 53 -9.78 -13.49 30.50
CA GLU A 53 -8.86 -12.38 30.61
C GLU A 53 -9.28 -11.18 29.74
N LYS A 54 -9.71 -11.46 28.50
CA LYS A 54 -10.24 -10.44 27.59
C LYS A 54 -11.52 -9.80 28.12
N GLU A 55 -12.43 -10.57 28.72
CA GLU A 55 -13.66 -10.06 29.30
C GLU A 55 -13.39 -9.20 30.54
N ASP A 56 -12.46 -9.61 31.43
CA ASP A 56 -12.04 -8.80 32.56
C ASP A 56 -11.45 -7.47 32.11
N PHE A 57 -10.62 -7.48 31.06
CA PHE A 57 -10.06 -6.27 30.48
C PHE A 57 -11.16 -5.37 29.87
N ARG A 58 -12.13 -5.95 29.13
CA ARG A 58 -13.30 -5.23 28.61
C ARG A 58 -14.07 -4.52 29.75
N CYS A 59 -14.36 -5.23 30.83
CA CYS A 59 -15.08 -4.69 31.97
C CYS A 59 -14.33 -3.51 32.63
N ARG A 60 -13.01 -3.61 32.74
CA ARG A 60 -12.16 -2.53 33.26
C ARG A 60 -12.25 -1.29 32.37
N ILE A 61 -12.14 -1.43 31.04
CA ILE A 61 -12.25 -0.34 30.08
C ILE A 61 -13.65 0.28 30.11
N GLU A 62 -14.70 -0.56 30.22
CA GLU A 62 -16.08 -0.10 30.28
C GLU A 62 -16.34 0.78 31.53
N ALA A 63 -15.77 0.39 32.68
CA ALA A 63 -15.88 1.19 33.91
C ALA A 63 -15.23 2.57 33.75
N ILE A 64 -14.03 2.64 33.16
CA ILE A 64 -13.35 3.92 32.88
C ILE A 64 -14.18 4.76 31.89
N SER A 65 -14.74 4.13 30.84
CA SER A 65 -15.54 4.81 29.82
C SER A 65 -16.81 5.42 30.43
N ARG A 66 -17.48 4.68 31.33
CA ARG A 66 -18.66 5.17 32.08
C ARG A 66 -18.34 6.39 32.93
N GLU A 67 -17.25 6.36 33.67
CA GLU A 67 -16.80 7.45 34.51
C GLU A 67 -16.48 8.71 33.69
N VAL A 68 -15.71 8.58 32.63
CA VAL A 68 -15.32 9.70 31.75
C VAL A 68 -16.54 10.33 31.09
N ILE A 69 -17.42 9.54 30.49
CA ILE A 69 -18.61 10.06 29.81
C ILE A 69 -19.59 10.69 30.81
N ALA A 70 -19.83 10.04 31.96
CA ALA A 70 -20.70 10.61 32.99
C ALA A 70 -20.17 11.95 33.54
N THR A 71 -18.85 12.04 33.72
CA THR A 71 -18.20 13.29 34.18
C THR A 71 -18.35 14.40 33.13
N TYR A 72 -18.14 14.06 31.84
CA TYR A 72 -18.33 14.98 30.73
C TYR A 72 -19.78 15.46 30.62
N GLU A 73 -20.76 14.57 30.63
CA GLU A 73 -22.18 14.89 30.53
C GLU A 73 -22.65 15.76 31.72
N LYS A 74 -22.20 15.44 32.92
CA LYS A 74 -22.50 16.23 34.11
C LYS A 74 -21.94 17.65 34.04
N LYS A 75 -20.78 17.84 33.43
CA LYS A 75 -20.15 19.15 33.23
C LYS A 75 -20.90 19.97 32.17
N GLU A 76 -21.24 19.35 31.04
CA GLU A 76 -21.90 20.04 29.93
C GLU A 76 -23.39 20.30 30.16
N ARG A 77 -24.06 19.40 30.91
CA ARG A 77 -25.49 19.47 31.20
C ARG A 77 -25.80 19.13 32.66
N PRO A 78 -25.52 20.01 33.60
CA PRO A 78 -25.71 19.74 35.02
C PRO A 78 -27.17 19.42 35.42
N GLU A 79 -28.15 19.91 34.67
CA GLU A 79 -29.58 19.72 34.88
C GLU A 79 -30.14 18.41 34.30
N ALA A 80 -29.39 17.73 33.46
CA ALA A 80 -29.84 16.49 32.80
C ALA A 80 -29.46 15.27 33.64
N GLU A 81 -30.41 14.35 33.83
CA GLU A 81 -30.15 13.07 34.47
C GLU A 81 -29.48 12.13 33.46
N PHE A 82 -28.19 11.89 33.65
CA PHE A 82 -27.43 10.93 32.84
C PHE A 82 -27.17 9.64 33.61
N HIS A 83 -27.60 8.51 33.02
CA HIS A 83 -27.38 7.20 33.61
C HIS A 83 -26.05 6.56 33.11
N PRO A 84 -25.01 6.45 33.96
CA PRO A 84 -23.69 5.91 33.51
C PRO A 84 -23.79 4.50 32.95
N PHE A 85 -24.73 3.67 33.39
CA PHE A 85 -24.94 2.32 32.89
C PHE A 85 -25.55 2.26 31.48
N SER A 86 -25.97 3.43 30.91
CA SER A 86 -26.33 3.49 29.49
C SER A 86 -25.11 3.41 28.54
N VAL A 87 -23.91 3.60 29.10
CA VAL A 87 -22.66 3.44 28.37
C VAL A 87 -22.25 1.98 28.40
N GLU A 88 -22.15 1.39 27.23
CA GLU A 88 -21.83 -0.02 27.04
C GLU A 88 -20.65 -0.18 26.08
N LEU A 89 -19.75 -1.10 26.39
CA LEU A 89 -18.74 -1.62 25.48
C LEU A 89 -19.13 -3.02 24.98
N LYS A 90 -19.58 -3.09 23.73
CA LYS A 90 -19.98 -4.36 23.10
C LYS A 90 -18.84 -4.93 22.26
N CYS A 91 -18.46 -6.16 22.56
CA CYS A 91 -17.49 -6.87 21.75
C CYS A 91 -18.12 -7.23 20.40
N PHE A 92 -17.35 -7.00 19.33
CA PHE A 92 -17.69 -7.40 17.96
C PHE A 92 -16.50 -8.06 17.26
N GLY A 93 -16.58 -8.26 15.94
CA GLY A 93 -15.48 -8.86 15.18
C GLY A 93 -15.30 -10.36 15.42
N SER A 94 -14.05 -10.83 15.36
CA SER A 94 -13.74 -12.26 15.36
C SER A 94 -14.13 -12.99 16.65
N LEU A 95 -13.96 -12.33 17.80
CA LEU A 95 -14.26 -12.93 19.11
C LEU A 95 -15.75 -13.23 19.26
N SER A 96 -16.61 -12.28 18.92
CA SER A 96 -18.06 -12.43 19.06
C SER A 96 -18.71 -13.22 17.92
N SER A 97 -18.10 -13.31 16.75
CA SER A 97 -18.59 -14.11 15.61
C SER A 97 -18.20 -15.59 15.67
N GLY A 98 -17.35 -16.02 16.63
CA GLY A 98 -16.88 -17.39 16.76
C GLY A 98 -15.67 -17.73 15.88
N PHE A 99 -15.06 -16.76 15.22
CA PHE A 99 -13.89 -16.92 14.32
C PHE A 99 -12.57 -16.40 14.92
N ALA A 100 -12.51 -16.27 16.27
CA ALA A 100 -11.28 -15.85 16.95
C ALA A 100 -10.27 -17.00 17.03
N THR A 101 -9.00 -16.60 17.00
CA THR A 101 -7.83 -17.43 17.31
C THR A 101 -7.12 -16.86 18.54
N LYS A 102 -6.16 -17.62 19.13
CA LYS A 102 -5.31 -17.14 20.24
C LYS A 102 -4.72 -15.75 20.01
N ALA A 103 -4.29 -15.45 18.79
CA ALA A 103 -3.67 -14.20 18.42
C ALA A 103 -4.68 -13.14 17.87
N SER A 104 -5.98 -13.28 18.15
CA SER A 104 -6.97 -12.31 17.72
C SER A 104 -7.08 -11.16 18.72
N ASP A 105 -7.02 -9.91 18.21
CA ASP A 105 -7.34 -8.73 18.98
C ASP A 105 -8.83 -8.70 19.35
N MET A 106 -9.18 -7.92 20.35
CA MET A 106 -10.55 -7.72 20.77
C MET A 106 -11.07 -6.41 20.20
N ASP A 107 -12.12 -6.46 19.38
CA ASP A 107 -12.80 -5.29 18.84
C ASP A 107 -13.96 -4.88 19.75
N LEU A 108 -13.98 -3.65 20.23
CA LEU A 108 -14.98 -3.10 21.12
C LEU A 108 -15.73 -1.91 20.49
N GLY A 109 -17.04 -1.95 20.51
CA GLY A 109 -17.91 -0.84 20.10
C GLY A 109 -18.42 -0.07 21.31
N LEU A 110 -18.08 1.21 21.40
CA LEU A 110 -18.62 2.10 22.43
C LEU A 110 -20.00 2.62 22.02
N LEU A 111 -21.00 2.32 22.84
CA LEU A 111 -22.35 2.80 22.69
C LEU A 111 -22.70 3.71 23.85
N SER A 112 -23.20 4.89 23.57
CA SER A 112 -23.67 5.85 24.60
C SER A 112 -24.92 6.56 24.09
N PRO A 113 -26.06 5.83 24.01
CA PRO A 113 -27.28 6.37 23.38
C PRO A 113 -27.88 7.59 24.11
N MET A 114 -27.58 7.79 25.39
CA MET A 114 -28.07 8.93 26.20
C MET A 114 -27.14 10.14 26.18
N SER A 115 -25.96 10.05 25.58
CA SER A 115 -25.05 11.19 25.45
C SER A 115 -25.60 12.23 24.49
N ALA A 116 -25.51 13.51 24.88
CA ALA A 116 -25.89 14.63 24.02
C ALA A 116 -24.99 14.71 22.79
N THR A 117 -23.69 14.64 23.04
CA THR A 117 -22.71 14.55 21.99
C THR A 117 -22.35 13.06 21.78
N GLN A 118 -22.73 12.51 20.63
CA GLN A 118 -22.39 11.12 20.34
C GLN A 118 -20.87 10.95 20.24
N PRO A 119 -20.31 9.83 20.73
CA PRO A 119 -18.86 9.60 20.67
C PRO A 119 -18.28 9.64 19.25
N ASP A 120 -19.06 9.29 18.23
CA ASP A 120 -18.68 9.31 16.83
C ASP A 120 -19.08 10.59 16.07
N ALA A 121 -19.65 11.58 16.77
CA ALA A 121 -19.99 12.85 16.15
C ALA A 121 -18.72 13.63 15.74
N PRO A 122 -18.74 14.31 14.58
CA PRO A 122 -17.63 15.17 14.19
C PRO A 122 -17.30 16.20 15.28
N GLY A 123 -16.03 16.25 15.69
CA GLY A 123 -15.58 17.17 16.75
C GLY A 123 -15.93 16.74 18.19
N SER A 124 -16.44 15.53 18.40
CA SER A 124 -16.69 15.00 19.75
C SER A 124 -15.39 14.96 20.58
N PRO A 125 -15.37 15.51 21.80
CA PRO A 125 -14.20 15.46 22.67
C PRO A 125 -14.06 14.11 23.37
N ILE A 126 -15.10 13.25 23.36
CA ILE A 126 -15.16 11.98 24.09
C ILE A 126 -13.99 11.07 23.73
N PRO A 127 -13.60 10.85 22.45
CA PRO A 127 -12.46 10.00 22.12
C PRO A 127 -11.15 10.45 22.77
N ARG A 128 -10.88 11.75 22.80
CA ARG A 128 -9.67 12.31 23.42
C ARG A 128 -9.70 12.27 24.95
N LEU A 129 -10.87 12.46 25.55
CA LEU A 129 -11.03 12.32 27.01
C LEU A 129 -10.81 10.87 27.45
N LEU A 130 -11.31 9.91 26.68
CA LEU A 130 -11.10 8.49 26.94
C LEU A 130 -9.63 8.09 26.80
N GLU A 131 -8.97 8.51 25.71
CA GLU A 131 -7.53 8.25 25.52
C GLU A 131 -6.72 8.73 26.74
N LYS A 132 -7.00 9.96 27.22
CA LYS A 132 -6.34 10.52 28.40
C LYS A 132 -6.55 9.66 29.65
N ALA A 133 -7.80 9.34 29.96
CA ALA A 133 -8.14 8.57 31.16
C ALA A 133 -7.54 7.16 31.12
N LEU A 134 -7.48 6.53 29.95
CA LEU A 134 -6.87 5.20 29.77
C LEU A 134 -5.36 5.24 29.98
N LEU A 135 -4.67 6.29 29.49
CA LEU A 135 -3.24 6.50 29.74
C LEU A 135 -2.96 6.78 31.24
N GLU A 136 -3.80 7.58 31.90
CA GLU A 136 -3.72 7.88 33.33
C GLU A 136 -3.97 6.61 34.18
N ALA A 137 -4.81 5.68 33.69
CA ALA A 137 -5.03 4.37 34.31
C ALA A 137 -3.87 3.38 34.10
N GLY A 138 -2.78 3.81 33.45
CA GLY A 138 -1.58 3.01 33.21
C GLY A 138 -1.67 2.06 32.00
N LEU A 139 -2.70 2.18 31.18
CA LEU A 139 -2.85 1.41 29.95
C LEU A 139 -2.07 2.06 28.79
N GLY A 140 -1.71 1.29 27.77
CA GLY A 140 -1.27 1.85 26.50
C GLY A 140 -2.51 2.26 25.70
N ALA A 141 -2.69 3.54 25.41
CA ALA A 141 -3.82 4.03 24.63
C ALA A 141 -3.35 5.00 23.55
N ARG A 142 -3.85 4.84 22.33
CA ARG A 142 -3.53 5.71 21.20
C ARG A 142 -4.75 5.95 20.32
N LEU A 143 -5.15 7.21 20.19
CA LEU A 143 -6.25 7.60 19.32
C LEU A 143 -5.77 7.77 17.87
N LEU A 144 -6.30 6.97 16.98
CA LEU A 144 -6.07 7.07 15.54
C LEU A 144 -7.25 7.80 14.88
N THR A 145 -7.03 9.05 14.45
CA THR A 145 -8.06 9.91 13.84
C THR A 145 -8.09 9.84 12.31
N ARG A 146 -7.01 9.35 11.68
CA ARG A 146 -6.89 9.28 10.20
C ARG A 146 -7.49 8.01 9.60
N THR A 147 -8.19 7.21 10.39
CA THR A 147 -8.96 6.04 9.94
C THR A 147 -10.37 6.46 9.53
N ARG A 148 -11.06 5.64 8.72
CA ARG A 148 -12.46 5.89 8.31
C ARG A 148 -13.38 6.22 9.51
N VAL A 149 -13.14 5.55 10.62
CA VAL A 149 -13.80 5.78 11.91
C VAL A 149 -12.70 5.94 12.93
N PRO A 150 -12.74 6.99 13.80
CA PRO A 150 -11.76 7.11 14.87
C PRO A 150 -11.77 5.86 15.75
N ILE A 151 -10.59 5.37 16.10
CA ILE A 151 -10.42 4.22 16.99
C ILE A 151 -9.36 4.52 18.04
N ILE A 152 -9.52 3.99 19.25
CA ILE A 152 -8.43 3.95 20.22
C ILE A 152 -7.86 2.55 20.24
N LYS A 153 -6.58 2.42 19.87
CA LYS A 153 -5.81 1.20 20.12
C LYS A 153 -5.38 1.14 21.57
N LEU A 154 -5.52 -0.06 22.17
CA LEU A 154 -5.26 -0.30 23.57
C LEU A 154 -4.40 -1.54 23.80
N CYS A 155 -3.56 -1.47 24.84
CA CYS A 155 -2.95 -2.66 25.42
C CYS A 155 -2.93 -2.59 26.95
N ALA A 156 -3.06 -3.74 27.59
CA ALA A 156 -3.20 -3.85 29.04
C ALA A 156 -1.90 -3.51 29.80
N SER A 157 -0.75 -3.82 29.22
CA SER A 157 0.57 -3.72 29.86
C SER A 157 1.60 -3.17 28.87
N PRO A 158 1.59 -1.84 28.58
CA PRO A 158 2.52 -1.25 27.64
C PRO A 158 3.96 -1.36 28.14
N PRO A 159 4.93 -1.77 27.31
CA PRO A 159 6.34 -1.64 27.62
C PRO A 159 6.70 -0.18 27.92
N GLU A 160 7.62 0.07 28.82
CA GLU A 160 7.94 1.42 29.30
C GLU A 160 8.29 2.40 28.15
N LYS A 161 9.09 1.95 27.17
CA LYS A 161 9.45 2.74 25.99
C LYS A 161 8.21 3.14 25.17
N LEU A 162 7.26 2.23 24.98
CA LEU A 162 6.00 2.52 24.29
C LEU A 162 5.16 3.51 25.09
N ARG A 163 5.07 3.30 26.42
CA ARG A 163 4.30 4.18 27.31
C ARG A 163 4.81 5.61 27.27
N GLN A 164 6.13 5.79 27.35
CA GLN A 164 6.76 7.12 27.24
C GLN A 164 6.44 7.77 25.89
N GLY A 165 6.59 7.05 24.79
CA GLY A 165 6.27 7.58 23.46
C GLY A 165 4.80 7.97 23.29
N LEU A 166 3.85 7.20 23.86
CA LEU A 166 2.42 7.54 23.84
C LEU A 166 2.11 8.80 24.66
N LEU A 167 2.74 8.97 25.81
CA LEU A 167 2.61 10.18 26.63
C LEU A 167 3.21 11.40 25.95
N GLU A 168 4.35 11.25 25.26
CA GLU A 168 4.96 12.32 24.46
C GLU A 168 4.08 12.70 23.26
N GLU A 169 3.50 11.73 22.53
CA GLU A 169 2.55 12.02 21.43
C GLU A 169 1.35 12.79 21.95
N ARG A 170 0.81 12.38 23.10
CA ARG A 170 -0.29 13.09 23.77
C ARG A 170 0.09 14.50 24.20
N PHE A 171 1.25 14.68 24.82
CA PHE A 171 1.76 15.99 25.27
C PHE A 171 1.94 16.94 24.07
N ARG A 172 2.50 16.47 22.98
CA ARG A 172 2.64 17.26 21.74
C ARG A 172 1.29 17.72 21.22
N TRP A 173 0.31 16.83 21.17
CA TRP A 173 -1.05 17.18 20.75
C TRP A 173 -1.70 18.23 21.69
N GLU A 174 -1.60 18.09 23.00
CA GLU A 174 -2.17 19.03 23.97
C GLU A 174 -1.56 20.43 23.87
N ASN A 175 -0.30 20.53 23.46
CA ASN A 175 0.43 21.79 23.31
C ASN A 175 0.43 22.33 21.85
N GLY A 176 -0.33 21.72 20.94
CA GLY A 176 -0.37 22.14 19.55
C GLY A 176 0.98 21.99 18.80
N LEU A 177 1.87 21.13 19.31
CA LEU A 177 3.18 20.83 18.75
C LEU A 177 3.14 19.65 17.79
N ASP A 178 1.96 19.18 17.42
CA ASP A 178 1.83 18.23 16.32
C ASP A 178 2.41 18.91 15.08
N GLU A 179 3.57 18.46 14.66
CA GLU A 179 4.03 18.74 13.32
C GLU A 179 2.89 18.36 12.39
N VAL A 180 2.42 19.35 11.65
CA VAL A 180 1.62 19.08 10.45
C VAL A 180 2.60 18.29 9.58
N HIS A 181 2.61 16.97 9.71
CA HIS A 181 3.09 16.11 8.66
C HIS A 181 2.21 16.49 7.48
N GLU A 182 2.71 17.44 6.68
CA GLU A 182 2.18 17.69 5.36
C GLU A 182 2.01 16.31 4.75
N GLY A 183 0.74 15.90 4.58
CA GLY A 183 0.43 14.61 4.04
C GLY A 183 1.23 14.46 2.76
N HIS A 184 2.13 13.50 2.73
CA HIS A 184 2.50 12.92 1.48
C HIS A 184 1.19 12.40 0.91
N ASP A 185 0.61 13.21 0.02
CA ASP A 185 -0.46 12.76 -0.84
C ASP A 185 0.07 11.50 -1.53
N ASP A 186 -0.43 10.36 -1.07
CA ASP A 186 -0.28 9.09 -1.74
C ASP A 186 -1.07 9.15 -3.06
N ASP A 187 -0.60 9.95 -4.02
CA ASP A 187 -0.88 9.78 -5.43
C ASP A 187 -0.10 8.54 -5.93
N GLU A 188 -0.21 7.43 -5.19
CA GLU A 188 0.28 6.11 -5.60
C GLU A 188 -0.64 5.46 -6.63
N ASN A 189 -1.12 6.21 -7.61
CA ASN A 189 -1.89 5.59 -8.68
C ASN A 189 -1.39 5.91 -10.09
N ASP A 190 -0.26 6.58 -10.20
CA ASP A 190 0.49 6.70 -11.45
C ASP A 190 1.88 6.06 -11.30
N GLN A 191 1.90 4.76 -10.91
CA GLN A 191 3.11 3.95 -11.04
C GLN A 191 3.24 3.42 -12.46
N HIS A 192 3.77 4.26 -13.33
CA HIS A 192 4.76 3.79 -14.29
C HIS A 192 5.98 4.68 -14.13
N THR A 193 7.02 4.09 -13.51
CA THR A 193 8.43 4.47 -13.58
C THR A 193 8.80 5.93 -13.27
N ALA A 194 9.05 6.20 -11.98
CA ALA A 194 10.10 7.16 -11.60
C ALA A 194 10.72 6.72 -10.26
N PRO A 195 12.04 6.79 -10.10
CA PRO A 195 12.71 6.43 -8.84
C PRO A 195 12.29 7.36 -7.71
N ASN A 196 12.03 6.76 -6.57
CA ASN A 196 11.63 7.41 -5.34
C ASN A 196 12.84 8.11 -4.70
N ASP A 197 13.09 9.36 -5.00
CA ASP A 197 14.08 10.16 -4.28
C ASP A 197 13.39 10.87 -3.10
N GLN A 198 13.48 10.23 -1.94
CA GLN A 198 13.28 10.89 -0.65
C GLN A 198 14.63 11.08 0.01
N GLU A 199 15.23 12.25 -0.19
CA GLU A 199 16.38 12.68 0.59
C GLU A 199 15.99 13.01 2.03
N ASN A 200 16.63 12.30 2.94
CA ASN A 200 16.68 12.58 4.36
C ASN A 200 17.74 13.65 4.61
N SER A 201 17.32 14.90 4.84
CA SER A 201 18.20 15.93 5.38
C SER A 201 18.03 16.02 6.89
N GLN A 202 18.75 15.19 7.61
CA GLN A 202 19.09 15.43 9.01
C GLN A 202 20.59 15.23 9.14
N ASP A 203 21.32 16.32 9.04
CA ASP A 203 22.64 16.41 9.66
C ASP A 203 22.87 17.83 10.22
N GLN A 204 22.96 17.80 11.54
CA GLN A 204 23.82 18.61 12.41
C GLN A 204 23.86 20.12 12.20
N ILE A 205 23.15 20.79 13.10
CA ILE A 205 23.52 22.15 13.48
C ILE A 205 24.17 22.08 14.88
N ARG A 206 25.45 22.26 14.90
CA ARG A 206 26.19 22.68 16.12
C ARG A 206 26.73 24.09 15.89
N GLU A 207 26.15 25.02 16.67
CA GLU A 207 26.68 26.29 17.15
C GLU A 207 27.27 27.35 16.17
N THR A 208 26.70 28.51 16.09
CA THR A 208 26.90 29.64 17.04
C THR A 208 25.97 30.81 16.66
N PRO A 209 25.60 31.70 17.60
CA PRO A 209 24.60 32.73 17.35
C PRO A 209 25.28 34.01 16.80
N LYS A 210 24.75 34.55 15.70
CA LYS A 210 24.98 35.96 15.32
C LYS A 210 23.67 36.64 14.97
N GLN A 211 23.29 37.48 15.87
CA GLN A 211 22.59 38.77 15.79
C GLN A 211 21.55 38.97 14.66
N ALA A 212 20.35 39.11 15.15
CA ALA A 212 19.19 39.66 14.49
C ALA A 212 19.43 41.10 13.98
N SER A 213 19.02 41.36 12.74
CA SER A 213 18.60 42.69 12.33
C SER A 213 17.13 42.61 11.92
N THR A 214 16.31 43.19 12.76
CA THR A 214 14.91 43.51 12.57
C THR A 214 14.76 44.51 11.43
N ALA A 215 13.92 44.16 10.44
CA ALA A 215 13.23 45.15 9.64
C ALA A 215 11.75 44.78 9.57
N SER A 216 10.99 45.45 10.41
CA SER A 216 9.53 45.53 10.36
C SER A 216 9.16 46.53 9.28
N GLU A 217 8.45 46.13 8.26
CA GLU A 217 7.70 47.03 7.39
C GLU A 217 6.22 46.74 7.51
N SER A 218 5.55 47.74 8.07
CA SER A 218 4.11 47.89 8.12
C SER A 218 3.57 48.25 6.75
N ILE A 219 2.63 47.47 6.21
CA ILE A 219 1.89 47.81 5.00
C ILE A 219 0.49 48.16 5.36
N SER A 220 0.13 49.43 5.10
CA SER A 220 -1.26 49.93 5.08
C SER A 220 -1.96 49.51 3.79
N PRO A 221 -3.27 49.28 3.76
CA PRO A 221 -4.00 48.87 2.58
C PRO A 221 -4.37 50.09 1.73
N ASP A 222 -3.79 50.18 0.53
CA ASP A 222 -4.30 51.06 -0.50
C ASP A 222 -4.72 50.21 -1.73
N ALA A 223 -5.94 50.44 -2.19
CA ALA A 223 -6.55 49.75 -3.30
C ALA A 223 -6.01 50.28 -4.63
N GLY A 224 -5.11 49.51 -5.26
CA GLY A 224 -4.59 49.84 -6.58
C GLY A 224 -4.12 48.56 -7.28
N HIS A 225 -4.52 48.35 -8.48
CA HIS A 225 -4.23 47.26 -9.42
C HIS A 225 -2.99 46.40 -9.03
N GLU A 226 -3.22 45.17 -8.54
CA GLU A 226 -2.16 44.20 -8.26
C GLU A 226 -1.49 43.80 -9.59
N GLU A 227 -0.25 44.25 -9.77
CA GLU A 227 0.63 43.64 -10.77
C GLU A 227 0.81 42.18 -10.44
N PRO A 228 0.77 41.28 -11.43
CA PRO A 228 0.86 39.84 -11.21
C PRO A 228 2.20 39.48 -10.57
N GLN A 229 2.16 38.88 -9.36
CA GLN A 229 3.36 38.39 -8.67
C GLN A 229 4.19 37.50 -9.61
N VAL A 230 5.45 37.90 -9.83
CA VAL A 230 6.41 37.14 -10.63
C VAL A 230 6.74 35.83 -9.91
N VAL A 231 6.36 34.71 -10.48
CA VAL A 231 6.73 33.39 -9.98
C VAL A 231 8.18 33.14 -10.37
N VAL A 232 9.09 33.08 -9.38
CA VAL A 232 10.50 32.73 -9.60
C VAL A 232 10.76 31.35 -9.08
N LEU A 233 11.15 30.43 -9.98
CA LEU A 233 11.60 29.08 -9.68
C LEU A 233 13.07 28.94 -10.07
N LYS A 234 13.87 28.22 -9.28
CA LYS A 234 15.27 27.96 -9.61
C LYS A 234 15.66 26.55 -9.15
N GLN A 235 16.17 25.76 -10.07
CA GLN A 235 16.73 24.44 -9.78
C GLN A 235 18.09 24.60 -9.11
N GLY A 236 18.27 24.02 -7.91
CA GLY A 236 19.58 23.94 -7.28
C GLY A 236 20.50 22.98 -8.05
N SER A 237 21.80 23.24 -8.05
CA SER A 237 22.81 22.47 -8.80
C SER A 237 22.90 21.00 -8.36
N LYS A 238 22.37 20.64 -7.18
CA LYS A 238 22.32 19.27 -6.65
C LYS A 238 20.92 18.64 -6.73
N ASN A 239 19.92 19.38 -7.17
CA ASN A 239 18.54 18.90 -7.19
C ASN A 239 18.24 18.16 -8.48
N SER A 240 17.69 16.94 -8.36
CA SER A 240 17.17 16.20 -9.50
C SER A 240 16.03 16.96 -10.20
N LEU A 241 15.80 16.67 -11.47
CA LEU A 241 14.69 17.26 -12.23
C LEU A 241 13.35 16.93 -11.56
N SER A 242 13.19 15.72 -11.02
CA SER A 242 11.98 15.28 -10.31
C SER A 242 11.73 16.09 -9.02
N SER A 243 12.77 16.30 -8.18
CA SER A 243 12.68 17.16 -7.00
C SER A 243 12.32 18.60 -7.35
N TYR A 244 12.87 19.12 -8.44
CA TYR A 244 12.58 20.46 -8.94
C TYR A 244 11.12 20.56 -9.46
N TYR A 245 10.64 19.57 -10.16
CA TYR A 245 9.22 19.46 -10.53
C TYR A 245 8.30 19.41 -9.30
N GLY A 246 8.69 18.69 -8.25
CA GLY A 246 7.99 18.70 -6.96
C GLY A 246 7.90 20.11 -6.35
N LEU A 247 8.97 20.93 -6.48
CA LEU A 247 8.94 22.34 -6.07
C LEU A 247 7.95 23.15 -6.90
N ALA A 248 7.94 22.99 -8.24
CA ALA A 248 6.99 23.68 -9.11
C ALA A 248 5.52 23.35 -8.75
N LYS A 249 5.23 22.09 -8.46
CA LYS A 249 3.88 21.68 -7.98
C LYS A 249 3.49 22.36 -6.66
N ARG A 250 4.43 22.48 -5.72
CA ARG A 250 4.18 23.18 -4.45
C ARG A 250 3.93 24.67 -4.66
N VAL A 251 4.69 25.31 -5.53
CA VAL A 251 4.52 26.73 -5.87
C VAL A 251 3.17 26.96 -6.53
N LEU A 252 2.76 26.11 -7.49
CA LEU A 252 1.47 26.16 -8.13
C LEU A 252 0.31 26.07 -7.11
N ARG A 253 0.40 25.13 -6.16
CA ARG A 253 -0.61 24.96 -5.10
C ARG A 253 -0.67 26.17 -4.16
N ARG A 254 0.47 26.73 -3.76
CA ARG A 254 0.52 27.94 -2.91
C ARG A 254 -0.09 29.15 -3.58
N ALA A 255 0.01 29.24 -4.91
CA ALA A 255 -0.64 30.27 -5.70
C ALA A 255 -2.14 30.03 -5.94
N GLY A 256 -2.71 29.01 -5.30
CA GLY A 256 -4.12 28.62 -5.46
C GLY A 256 -4.41 27.88 -6.76
N GLY A 257 -3.39 27.49 -7.53
CA GLY A 257 -3.53 26.75 -8.78
C GLY A 257 -3.44 25.24 -8.60
N ARG A 258 -3.78 24.54 -9.68
CA ARG A 258 -3.73 23.08 -9.77
C ARG A 258 -3.33 22.66 -11.19
N ASP A 259 -2.73 21.48 -11.34
CA ASP A 259 -2.50 20.92 -12.66
C ASP A 259 -3.78 20.33 -13.25
N VAL A 260 -3.85 20.28 -14.57
CA VAL A 260 -5.03 19.76 -15.29
C VAL A 260 -5.08 18.23 -15.24
N THR A 261 -6.26 17.69 -14.95
CA THR A 261 -6.55 16.26 -14.91
C THR A 261 -7.88 15.95 -15.59
N ILE A 262 -8.16 14.68 -15.88
CA ILE A 262 -9.45 14.26 -16.46
C ILE A 262 -10.63 14.73 -15.59
N SER A 263 -10.46 14.71 -14.27
CA SER A 263 -11.52 15.06 -13.32
C SER A 263 -11.79 16.55 -13.23
N ASN A 264 -10.78 17.41 -13.40
CA ASN A 264 -10.90 18.86 -13.20
C ASN A 264 -10.92 19.68 -14.50
N TYR A 265 -10.64 19.08 -15.65
CA TYR A 265 -10.55 19.79 -16.94
C TYR A 265 -11.77 20.66 -17.25
N ARG A 266 -12.98 20.14 -16.95
CA ARG A 266 -14.24 20.88 -17.21
C ARG A 266 -14.45 22.08 -16.28
N SER A 267 -13.76 22.14 -15.16
CA SER A 267 -13.84 23.22 -14.19
C SER A 267 -12.72 24.25 -14.32
N PHE A 268 -11.81 24.09 -15.30
CA PHE A 268 -10.76 25.05 -15.56
C PHE A 268 -11.33 26.29 -16.26
N VAL A 269 -11.01 27.46 -15.72
CA VAL A 269 -11.29 28.78 -16.30
C VAL A 269 -10.00 29.38 -16.86
N ASP A 270 -10.12 30.46 -17.66
CA ASP A 270 -8.95 31.04 -18.32
C ASP A 270 -7.84 31.49 -17.34
N ASN A 271 -8.22 31.96 -16.17
CA ASN A 271 -7.24 32.32 -15.10
C ASN A 271 -6.44 31.11 -14.58
N ASP A 272 -7.06 29.92 -14.51
CA ASP A 272 -6.34 28.70 -14.11
C ASP A 272 -5.26 28.37 -15.15
N TRP A 273 -5.59 28.51 -16.44
CA TRP A 273 -4.63 28.27 -17.52
C TRP A 273 -3.49 29.30 -17.53
N VAL A 274 -3.80 30.57 -17.29
CA VAL A 274 -2.78 31.63 -17.20
C VAL A 274 -1.81 31.37 -16.05
N LEU A 275 -2.31 30.98 -14.86
CA LEU A 275 -1.46 30.66 -13.72
C LEU A 275 -0.61 29.41 -13.98
N LEU A 276 -1.22 28.36 -14.55
CA LEU A 276 -0.51 27.12 -14.89
C LEU A 276 0.61 27.38 -15.92
N ASN A 277 0.34 28.20 -16.93
CA ASN A 277 1.34 28.59 -17.93
C ASN A 277 2.48 29.41 -17.32
N ARG A 278 2.21 30.35 -16.42
CA ARG A 278 3.24 31.12 -15.72
C ARG A 278 4.17 30.23 -14.88
N VAL A 279 3.61 29.27 -14.16
CA VAL A 279 4.41 28.32 -13.39
C VAL A 279 5.21 27.41 -14.30
N SER A 280 4.65 26.98 -15.43
CA SER A 280 5.34 26.16 -16.43
C SER A 280 6.49 26.91 -17.10
N GLU A 281 6.28 28.19 -17.45
CA GLU A 281 7.33 29.08 -17.98
C GLU A 281 8.46 29.29 -16.97
N ALA A 282 8.10 29.60 -15.71
CA ALA A 282 9.07 29.74 -14.61
C ALA A 282 9.85 28.44 -14.34
N PHE A 283 9.19 27.27 -14.49
CA PHE A 283 9.82 25.97 -14.36
C PHE A 283 10.91 25.76 -15.42
N ILE A 284 10.65 26.08 -16.69
CA ILE A 284 11.64 25.97 -17.78
C ILE A 284 12.76 27.01 -17.60
N ALA A 285 12.42 28.26 -17.30
CA ALA A 285 13.38 29.33 -17.13
C ALA A 285 14.32 29.10 -15.95
N GLY A 286 13.88 28.37 -14.92
CA GLY A 286 14.67 28.12 -13.74
C GLY A 286 15.52 26.84 -13.78
N LEU A 287 15.55 26.07 -14.88
CA LEU A 287 16.42 24.91 -15.04
C LEU A 287 17.90 25.30 -14.89
N SER A 288 18.69 24.42 -14.30
CA SER A 288 20.13 24.70 -14.06
C SER A 288 20.99 24.53 -15.32
N ASP A 289 20.58 23.74 -16.31
CA ASP A 289 21.29 23.50 -17.56
C ASP A 289 20.83 24.46 -18.67
N ALA A 290 21.67 25.42 -19.01
CA ALA A 290 21.40 26.42 -20.05
C ALA A 290 21.27 25.79 -21.47
N ARG A 291 21.97 24.68 -21.75
CA ARG A 291 21.90 23.95 -23.02
C ARG A 291 20.52 23.30 -23.19
N LEU A 292 20.01 22.73 -22.11
CA LEU A 292 18.67 22.16 -22.09
C LEU A 292 17.60 23.25 -22.30
N GLN A 293 17.75 24.41 -21.66
CA GLN A 293 16.87 25.57 -21.87
C GLN A 293 16.88 26.05 -23.34
N ASP A 294 18.05 26.15 -23.97
CA ASP A 294 18.17 26.54 -25.41
C ASP A 294 17.47 25.53 -26.32
N ARG A 295 17.63 24.25 -26.05
CA ARG A 295 16.95 23.18 -26.82
C ARG A 295 15.43 23.26 -26.67
N LEU A 296 14.93 23.45 -25.45
CA LEU A 296 13.51 23.53 -25.15
C LEU A 296 12.86 24.76 -25.79
N SER A 297 13.59 25.87 -25.92
CA SER A 297 13.09 27.09 -26.56
C SER A 297 12.73 26.91 -28.05
N ARG A 298 13.19 25.85 -28.69
CA ARG A 298 12.92 25.52 -30.11
C ARG A 298 11.58 24.83 -30.32
N TYR A 299 10.93 24.34 -29.25
CA TYR A 299 9.65 23.64 -29.36
C TYR A 299 8.48 24.62 -29.28
N PRO A 300 7.69 24.76 -30.36
CA PRO A 300 6.52 25.66 -30.37
C PRO A 300 5.55 25.35 -29.21
N SER A 301 5.54 24.10 -28.79
CA SER A 301 4.72 23.65 -27.69
C SER A 301 5.13 24.20 -26.33
N LEU A 302 6.33 24.70 -26.14
CA LEU A 302 6.86 25.27 -24.88
C LEU A 302 7.01 26.80 -24.93
N ILE A 303 6.51 27.43 -25.98
CA ILE A 303 6.44 28.89 -26.06
C ILE A 303 5.14 29.34 -25.39
N PHE A 304 5.25 29.96 -24.23
CA PHE A 304 4.11 30.51 -23.49
C PHE A 304 3.97 32.00 -23.84
N SER A 305 2.98 32.35 -24.68
CA SER A 305 2.61 33.72 -24.90
C SER A 305 1.47 34.10 -23.95
N ASN A 306 1.72 35.03 -23.03
CA ASN A 306 0.71 35.52 -22.08
C ASN A 306 -0.39 36.34 -22.79
N ASP A 307 -0.19 36.71 -24.06
CA ASP A 307 -1.10 37.60 -24.83
C ASP A 307 -2.08 36.82 -25.71
N THR A 308 -2.09 35.49 -25.67
CA THR A 308 -3.03 34.68 -26.44
C THR A 308 -4.40 34.64 -25.74
N ASN A 309 -5.43 35.03 -26.49
CA ASN A 309 -6.82 34.91 -26.05
C ASN A 309 -7.58 33.99 -27.03
N PRO A 310 -8.00 32.76 -26.62
CA PRO A 310 -7.90 32.14 -25.30
C PRO A 310 -6.47 31.68 -24.93
N PRO A 311 -6.18 31.53 -23.65
CA PRO A 311 -4.87 31.07 -23.16
C PRO A 311 -4.53 29.65 -23.64
N ILE A 312 -3.25 29.38 -23.83
CA ILE A 312 -2.78 28.05 -24.25
C ILE A 312 -3.11 27.04 -23.17
N LYS A 313 -3.68 25.89 -23.56
CA LYS A 313 -4.07 24.81 -22.64
C LYS A 313 -2.95 23.77 -22.54
N ARG A 314 -2.32 23.65 -21.38
CA ARG A 314 -1.24 22.70 -21.11
C ARG A 314 -1.29 22.14 -19.72
N SER A 315 -0.66 20.98 -19.54
CA SER A 315 -0.43 20.35 -18.25
C SER A 315 1.03 20.61 -17.81
N LEU A 316 1.25 20.95 -16.55
CA LEU A 316 2.59 21.04 -15.97
C LEU A 316 3.30 19.67 -16.01
N LEU A 317 2.56 18.58 -15.86
CA LEU A 317 3.08 17.22 -16.05
C LEU A 317 3.54 16.98 -17.50
N GLY A 318 2.79 17.48 -18.50
CA GLY A 318 3.19 17.41 -19.90
C GLY A 318 4.48 18.18 -20.18
N VAL A 319 4.62 19.39 -19.62
CA VAL A 319 5.83 20.18 -19.68
C VAL A 319 7.01 19.47 -19.02
N TYR A 320 6.82 18.93 -17.84
CA TYR A 320 7.84 18.10 -17.16
C TYR A 320 8.29 16.93 -18.02
N THR A 321 7.33 16.19 -18.62
CA THR A 321 7.64 15.05 -19.50
C THR A 321 8.47 15.48 -20.72
N GLN A 322 8.20 16.65 -21.29
CA GLN A 322 8.98 17.20 -22.41
C GLN A 322 10.40 17.57 -21.98
N VAL A 323 10.56 18.20 -20.81
CA VAL A 323 11.87 18.55 -20.25
C VAL A 323 12.69 17.31 -19.95
N GLU A 324 12.09 16.31 -19.30
CA GLU A 324 12.74 15.03 -18.98
C GLU A 324 13.18 14.29 -20.26
N GLY A 325 12.30 14.22 -21.23
CA GLY A 325 12.59 13.52 -22.49
C GLY A 325 13.69 14.19 -23.30
N GLU A 326 13.72 15.54 -23.33
CA GLU A 326 14.78 16.28 -24.01
C GLU A 326 16.11 16.22 -23.29
N GLN A 327 16.10 16.17 -21.95
CA GLN A 327 17.32 15.91 -21.17
C GLN A 327 17.89 14.53 -21.49
N ILE A 328 17.06 13.50 -21.52
CA ILE A 328 17.48 12.14 -21.86
C ILE A 328 17.98 12.07 -23.30
N ARG A 329 17.31 12.74 -24.24
CA ARG A 329 17.75 12.82 -25.64
C ARG A 329 19.11 13.48 -25.77
N MET A 330 19.34 14.58 -25.07
CA MET A 330 20.61 15.30 -25.06
C MET A 330 21.73 14.39 -24.55
N LEU A 331 21.54 13.70 -23.42
CA LEU A 331 22.49 12.74 -22.87
C LEU A 331 22.76 11.60 -23.84
N TRP A 332 21.71 11.09 -24.51
CA TRP A 332 21.85 10.01 -25.48
C TRP A 332 22.66 10.45 -26.73
N GLU A 333 22.38 11.63 -27.28
CA GLU A 333 23.15 12.20 -28.41
C GLU A 333 24.62 12.46 -28.04
N GLU A 334 24.88 12.96 -26.83
CA GLU A 334 26.25 13.24 -26.33
C GLU A 334 27.03 11.96 -26.04
N SER A 335 26.35 10.86 -25.70
CA SER A 335 27.01 9.60 -25.36
C SER A 335 27.75 8.96 -26.54
N GLY A 336 27.34 9.21 -27.77
CA GLY A 336 27.90 8.62 -28.96
C GLY A 336 27.75 7.09 -29.03
N VAL A 337 26.86 6.50 -28.24
CA VAL A 337 26.64 5.05 -28.20
C VAL A 337 25.91 4.60 -29.45
N GLU A 338 26.58 3.82 -30.29
CA GLU A 338 26.00 3.20 -31.47
C GLU A 338 25.56 1.77 -31.17
N GLU A 339 24.34 1.43 -31.55
CA GLU A 339 23.83 0.07 -31.47
C GLU A 339 24.35 -0.74 -32.65
N ARG A 340 25.02 -1.87 -32.38
CA ARG A 340 25.55 -2.76 -33.40
C ARG A 340 24.51 -3.75 -33.92
N SER A 341 23.47 -4.02 -33.13
CA SER A 341 22.35 -4.87 -33.53
C SER A 341 21.36 -4.13 -34.42
N GLN A 342 21.10 -4.60 -35.61
CA GLN A 342 20.11 -4.03 -36.54
C GLN A 342 18.70 -3.93 -35.92
N PRO A 343 18.16 -4.94 -35.22
CA PRO A 343 16.86 -4.83 -34.56
C PRO A 343 16.83 -3.76 -33.49
N SER A 344 17.88 -3.63 -32.68
CA SER A 344 17.97 -2.61 -31.63
C SER A 344 17.99 -1.20 -32.21
N ARG A 345 18.85 -0.98 -33.22
CA ARG A 345 18.95 0.30 -33.93
C ARG A 345 17.61 0.73 -34.53
N PHE A 346 16.93 -0.18 -35.21
CA PHE A 346 15.60 0.08 -35.77
C PHE A 346 14.58 0.45 -34.68
N HIS A 347 14.62 -0.25 -33.55
CA HIS A 347 13.73 0.05 -32.41
C HIS A 347 14.01 1.45 -31.84
N THR A 348 15.28 1.84 -31.69
CA THR A 348 15.67 3.15 -31.18
C THR A 348 15.26 4.27 -32.15
N GLU A 349 15.53 4.12 -33.43
CA GLU A 349 15.13 5.07 -34.47
C GLU A 349 13.60 5.25 -34.51
N GLN A 350 12.85 4.16 -34.41
CA GLN A 350 11.38 4.20 -34.37
C GLN A 350 10.85 4.89 -33.11
N SER A 351 11.42 4.61 -31.94
CA SER A 351 11.01 5.20 -30.67
C SER A 351 11.39 6.67 -30.57
N LEU A 352 12.56 7.06 -31.10
CA LEU A 352 12.96 8.46 -31.22
C LEU A 352 12.01 9.25 -32.12
N LYS A 353 11.64 8.68 -33.28
CA LYS A 353 10.69 9.32 -34.19
C LYS A 353 9.32 9.52 -33.52
N LEU A 354 8.82 8.53 -32.78
CA LEU A 354 7.57 8.66 -32.02
C LEU A 354 7.67 9.77 -30.96
N TRP A 355 8.83 9.89 -30.30
CA TRP A 355 9.09 10.95 -29.35
C TRP A 355 9.08 12.34 -30.02
N GLU A 356 9.80 12.48 -31.15
CA GLU A 356 9.82 13.71 -31.93
C GLU A 356 8.43 14.09 -32.43
N ASP A 357 7.68 13.15 -33.02
CA ASP A 357 6.32 13.37 -33.49
C ASP A 357 5.40 13.86 -32.38
N ALA A 358 5.55 13.34 -31.14
CA ALA A 358 4.78 13.76 -29.99
C ALA A 358 5.16 15.17 -29.52
N GLN A 359 6.46 15.54 -29.57
CA GLN A 359 6.96 16.86 -29.18
C GLN A 359 6.59 17.98 -30.14
N TYR A 360 6.63 17.71 -31.46
CA TYR A 360 6.38 18.72 -32.47
C TYR A 360 4.92 18.96 -32.82
N LYS A 361 3.99 18.28 -32.16
CA LYS A 361 2.56 18.56 -32.37
C LYS A 361 2.23 20.01 -32.05
N GLU A 362 1.72 20.73 -33.05
CA GLU A 362 1.21 22.08 -32.85
C GLU A 362 0.01 22.08 -31.91
N ASN A 363 -0.02 23.02 -30.97
CA ASN A 363 -0.95 23.00 -29.85
C ASN A 363 -2.34 23.57 -30.13
N PHE A 364 -2.65 23.90 -31.36
CA PHE A 364 -3.95 24.47 -31.71
C PHE A 364 -5.02 23.37 -31.70
N GLY A 365 -5.85 23.38 -30.65
CA GLY A 365 -7.02 22.52 -30.54
C GLY A 365 -6.79 21.12 -29.95
N ILE A 366 -5.62 20.78 -29.39
CA ILE A 366 -5.38 19.51 -28.78
C ILE A 366 -5.80 19.52 -27.30
N ASP A 367 -6.46 18.44 -26.86
CA ASP A 367 -6.75 18.20 -25.46
C ASP A 367 -5.45 18.00 -24.67
N PRO A 368 -5.14 18.85 -23.68
CA PRO A 368 -3.89 18.80 -22.93
C PRO A 368 -3.66 17.47 -22.19
N ILE A 369 -4.73 16.76 -21.83
CA ILE A 369 -4.66 15.49 -21.14
C ILE A 369 -4.25 14.38 -22.12
N SER A 370 -4.86 14.35 -23.31
CA SER A 370 -4.51 13.39 -24.36
C SER A 370 -3.08 13.61 -24.84
N HIS A 371 -2.64 14.85 -25.00
CA HIS A 371 -1.27 15.18 -25.37
C HIS A 371 -0.25 14.74 -24.30
N THR A 372 -0.53 15.01 -23.02
CA THR A 372 0.35 14.54 -21.92
C THR A 372 0.49 13.03 -21.91
N LYS A 373 -0.59 12.28 -22.11
CA LYS A 373 -0.53 10.81 -22.22
C LYS A 373 0.28 10.33 -23.41
N GLU A 374 0.15 11.01 -24.55
CA GLU A 374 0.91 10.67 -25.75
C GLU A 374 2.41 10.91 -25.54
N LEU A 375 2.79 12.05 -24.93
CA LEU A 375 4.15 12.36 -24.55
C LEU A 375 4.72 11.30 -23.58
N GLN A 376 3.98 10.92 -22.55
CA GLN A 376 4.39 9.88 -21.61
C GLN A 376 4.59 8.53 -22.31
N LEU A 377 3.66 8.09 -23.16
CA LEU A 377 3.78 6.84 -23.90
C LEU A 377 4.96 6.84 -24.88
N ALA A 378 5.21 7.96 -25.54
CA ALA A 378 6.35 8.09 -26.44
C ALA A 378 7.67 8.08 -25.69
N LEU A 379 7.76 8.81 -24.58
CA LEU A 379 8.94 8.82 -23.71
C LEU A 379 9.21 7.43 -23.10
N ASP A 380 8.19 6.74 -22.63
CA ASP A 380 8.32 5.37 -22.09
C ASP A 380 8.86 4.39 -23.13
N LYS A 381 8.46 4.53 -24.40
CA LYS A 381 9.01 3.73 -25.49
C LYS A 381 10.46 4.10 -25.78
N PHE A 382 10.80 5.38 -25.80
CA PHE A 382 12.17 5.86 -26.01
C PHE A 382 13.10 5.42 -24.88
N LYS A 383 12.67 5.53 -23.61
CA LYS A 383 13.41 5.02 -22.44
C LYS A 383 13.67 3.50 -22.49
N LYS A 384 12.87 2.72 -23.22
CA LYS A 384 13.05 1.27 -23.36
C LYS A 384 14.06 0.87 -24.43
N ALA A 385 14.53 1.79 -25.27
CA ALA A 385 15.57 1.51 -26.25
C ALA A 385 16.90 1.21 -25.52
N PRO A 386 17.66 0.14 -25.92
CA PRO A 386 18.86 -0.29 -25.19
C PRO A 386 19.94 0.77 -25.04
N SER A 387 20.18 1.58 -26.07
CA SER A 387 21.14 2.70 -26.00
C SER A 387 20.68 3.81 -25.06
N VAL A 388 19.39 4.06 -24.98
CA VAL A 388 18.82 5.04 -24.05
C VAL A 388 18.87 4.49 -22.62
N GLN A 389 18.50 3.21 -22.43
CA GLN A 389 18.61 2.57 -21.11
C GLN A 389 20.06 2.58 -20.59
N PHE A 390 21.03 2.45 -21.49
CA PHE A 390 22.45 2.54 -21.15
C PHE A 390 22.78 3.93 -20.59
N VAL A 391 22.34 4.99 -21.24
CA VAL A 391 22.69 6.37 -20.88
C VAL A 391 22.03 6.80 -19.55
N ILE A 392 20.80 6.30 -19.28
CA ILE A 392 20.08 6.56 -18.05
C ILE A 392 20.31 5.50 -16.97
N LEU A 393 21.37 4.67 -17.11
CA LEU A 393 21.65 3.58 -16.19
C LEU A 393 22.19 4.14 -14.87
N GLU A 394 21.35 4.17 -13.85
CA GLU A 394 21.69 4.57 -12.49
C GLU A 394 21.18 3.51 -11.50
N GLN A 395 21.93 3.26 -10.45
CA GLN A 395 21.55 2.37 -9.37
C GLN A 395 20.48 3.04 -8.50
N GLY A 396 19.35 2.39 -8.32
CA GLY A 396 18.32 2.87 -7.41
C GLY A 396 18.80 2.90 -5.95
N GLN A 397 18.29 3.84 -5.15
CA GLN A 397 18.68 4.03 -3.74
C GLN A 397 18.63 2.73 -2.90
N HIS A 398 17.69 1.84 -3.20
CA HIS A 398 17.50 0.56 -2.52
C HIS A 398 17.81 -0.66 -3.39
N GLU A 399 18.41 -0.43 -4.56
CA GLU A 399 18.79 -1.51 -5.47
C GLU A 399 20.12 -2.12 -5.03
N THR A 400 20.12 -3.44 -4.82
CA THR A 400 21.35 -4.13 -4.44
C THR A 400 22.37 -4.12 -5.58
N PRO A 401 23.71 -4.16 -5.27
CA PRO A 401 24.74 -4.26 -6.31
C PRO A 401 24.53 -5.43 -7.27
N ALA A 402 24.00 -6.56 -6.78
CA ALA A 402 23.72 -7.73 -7.61
C ALA A 402 22.58 -7.47 -8.61
N SER A 403 21.49 -6.83 -8.18
CA SER A 403 20.37 -6.46 -9.04
C SER A 403 20.80 -5.43 -10.09
N TYR A 404 21.52 -4.39 -9.66
CA TYR A 404 22.06 -3.36 -10.54
C TYR A 404 23.00 -3.94 -11.59
N PHE A 405 23.93 -4.82 -11.21
CA PHE A 405 24.83 -5.53 -12.12
C PHE A 405 24.07 -6.39 -13.14
N THR A 406 23.05 -7.13 -12.69
CA THR A 406 22.23 -7.95 -13.59
C THR A 406 21.51 -7.10 -14.62
N ARG A 407 20.93 -5.96 -14.20
CA ARG A 407 20.24 -5.01 -15.07
C ARG A 407 21.23 -4.35 -16.06
N ALA A 408 22.39 -3.95 -15.59
CA ALA A 408 23.45 -3.41 -16.43
C ALA A 408 23.91 -4.45 -17.48
N SER A 409 24.17 -5.67 -17.06
CA SER A 409 24.57 -6.77 -17.96
C SER A 409 23.52 -7.07 -19.03
N TYR A 410 22.24 -7.02 -18.67
CA TYR A 410 21.14 -7.18 -19.62
C TYR A 410 21.14 -6.08 -20.70
N ILE A 411 21.30 -4.84 -20.29
CA ILE A 411 21.37 -3.68 -21.19
C ILE A 411 22.58 -3.79 -22.11
N PHE A 412 23.75 -4.14 -21.57
CA PHE A 412 24.99 -4.27 -22.33
C PHE A 412 24.93 -5.38 -23.38
N ASN A 413 24.32 -6.52 -23.02
CA ASN A 413 24.07 -7.61 -23.98
C ASN A 413 23.10 -7.19 -25.10
N GLY A 414 22.15 -6.31 -24.82
CA GLY A 414 21.23 -5.73 -25.81
C GLY A 414 21.94 -4.81 -26.82
N LEU A 415 22.99 -4.12 -26.37
CA LEU A 415 23.80 -3.23 -27.23
C LEU A 415 24.81 -3.97 -28.11
N ASN A 416 25.43 -5.03 -27.57
CA ASN A 416 26.42 -5.82 -28.27
C ASN A 416 26.16 -7.33 -28.12
N PRO A 417 25.43 -7.97 -29.03
CA PRO A 417 25.21 -9.42 -28.99
C PRO A 417 26.55 -10.20 -29.12
N ALA A 418 26.70 -11.26 -28.32
CA ALA A 418 27.88 -11.98 -27.89
C ALA A 418 28.78 -12.65 -28.96
N ASN A 419 28.80 -12.20 -30.20
CA ASN A 419 29.55 -12.83 -31.31
C ASN A 419 30.50 -11.92 -32.11
N GLU A 420 30.75 -10.69 -31.66
CA GLU A 420 31.69 -9.81 -32.37
C GLU A 420 32.85 -9.42 -31.46
N ASP A 421 34.07 -9.32 -32.02
CA ASP A 421 35.28 -8.86 -31.33
C ASP A 421 35.05 -7.50 -30.70
N VAL A 422 34.94 -7.50 -29.36
CA VAL A 422 34.72 -6.27 -28.57
C VAL A 422 36.04 -5.52 -28.52
N SER A 423 36.10 -4.32 -29.11
CA SER A 423 37.28 -3.47 -28.97
C SER A 423 37.45 -3.06 -27.49
N SER A 424 38.68 -3.00 -26.99
CA SER A 424 39.00 -2.61 -25.62
C SER A 424 38.30 -1.32 -25.19
N ASN A 425 38.19 -0.34 -26.08
CA ASN A 425 37.53 0.93 -25.86
C ASN A 425 36.03 0.79 -25.52
N TRP A 426 35.33 -0.22 -26.06
CA TRP A 426 33.92 -0.45 -25.76
C TRP A 426 33.69 -0.97 -24.34
N VAL A 427 34.56 -1.86 -23.86
CA VAL A 427 34.52 -2.34 -22.47
C VAL A 427 34.74 -1.20 -21.47
N ASP A 428 35.68 -0.29 -21.78
CA ASP A 428 35.96 0.88 -20.94
C ASP A 428 34.76 1.84 -20.86
N ILE A 429 34.02 2.04 -21.95
CA ILE A 429 32.80 2.86 -21.98
C ILE A 429 31.70 2.21 -21.12
N LEU A 430 31.47 0.92 -21.27
CA LEU A 430 30.46 0.17 -20.48
C LEU A 430 30.78 0.22 -19.00
N MET A 431 32.05 0.06 -18.64
CA MET A 431 32.51 0.07 -17.26
C MET A 431 32.42 1.48 -16.64
N SER A 432 32.80 2.50 -17.40
CA SER A 432 32.68 3.90 -16.98
C SER A 432 31.21 4.24 -16.70
N GLN A 433 30.27 3.82 -17.56
CA GLN A 433 28.85 4.05 -17.34
C GLN A 433 28.32 3.30 -16.11
N TYR A 434 28.69 2.01 -15.97
CA TYR A 434 28.31 1.21 -14.81
C TYR A 434 28.76 1.88 -13.50
N VAL A 435 30.01 2.29 -13.43
CA VAL A 435 30.57 2.90 -12.19
C VAL A 435 30.00 4.29 -11.92
N SER A 436 29.80 5.11 -12.97
CA SER A 436 29.21 6.45 -12.82
C SER A 436 27.76 6.40 -12.30
N GLY A 437 27.03 5.34 -12.63
CA GLY A 437 25.65 5.14 -12.18
C GLY A 437 25.52 4.57 -10.76
N ILE A 438 26.60 4.24 -10.05
CA ILE A 438 26.52 3.72 -8.67
C ILE A 438 25.99 4.81 -7.74
N HIS A 439 24.94 4.49 -6.98
CA HIS A 439 24.25 5.44 -6.10
C HIS A 439 25.16 5.97 -4.98
N GLN A 440 25.93 5.07 -4.34
CA GLN A 440 26.77 5.43 -3.20
C GLN A 440 28.05 6.15 -3.66
N GLU A 441 28.19 7.42 -3.30
CA GLU A 441 29.28 8.30 -3.77
C GLU A 441 30.67 7.80 -3.39
N ASP A 442 30.87 7.31 -2.16
CA ASP A 442 32.18 6.85 -1.68
C ASP A 442 32.60 5.56 -2.41
N THR A 443 31.68 4.62 -2.62
CA THR A 443 31.92 3.40 -3.40
C THR A 443 32.22 3.73 -4.86
N ARG A 444 31.48 4.67 -5.45
CA ARG A 444 31.69 5.14 -6.81
C ARG A 444 33.08 5.74 -6.98
N LYS A 445 33.49 6.66 -6.09
CA LYS A 445 34.83 7.29 -6.11
C LYS A 445 35.95 6.25 -5.92
N SER A 446 35.77 5.32 -4.98
CA SER A 446 36.74 4.26 -4.72
C SER A 446 36.94 3.36 -5.94
N LEU A 447 35.87 2.96 -6.64
CA LEU A 447 35.94 2.17 -7.85
C LEU A 447 36.54 2.96 -9.02
N GLN A 448 36.22 4.25 -9.18
CA GLN A 448 36.82 5.10 -10.21
C GLN A 448 38.33 5.21 -10.01
N SER A 449 38.77 5.44 -8.77
CA SER A 449 40.20 5.51 -8.43
C SER A 449 40.91 4.17 -8.69
N PHE A 450 40.29 3.08 -8.26
CA PHE A 450 40.81 1.72 -8.45
C PHE A 450 41.02 1.41 -9.95
N ILE A 451 40.01 1.62 -10.80
CA ILE A 451 40.10 1.39 -12.24
C ILE A 451 41.19 2.23 -12.89
N GLY A 452 41.34 3.51 -12.45
CA GLY A 452 42.38 4.37 -12.95
C GLY A 452 43.83 3.98 -12.53
N THR A 453 43.96 3.19 -11.45
CA THR A 453 45.25 2.72 -10.92
C THR A 453 45.62 1.35 -11.46
N CYS A 454 44.66 0.52 -11.86
CA CYS A 454 44.92 -0.82 -12.36
C CYS A 454 45.79 -0.80 -13.63
N PRO A 455 46.90 -1.56 -13.68
CA PRO A 455 47.78 -1.60 -14.85
C PRO A 455 47.13 -2.34 -16.05
N LYS A 456 46.09 -3.14 -15.79
CA LYS A 456 45.33 -3.88 -16.79
C LYS A 456 43.85 -3.53 -16.61
N SER A 457 43.17 -3.21 -17.73
CA SER A 457 41.73 -2.91 -17.68
C SER A 457 40.96 -4.07 -17.05
N PRO A 458 40.24 -3.80 -15.92
CA PRO A 458 39.42 -4.81 -15.27
C PRO A 458 38.23 -5.22 -16.12
N THR A 459 37.69 -6.43 -15.91
CA THR A 459 36.43 -6.83 -16.54
C THR A 459 35.22 -6.25 -15.81
N LEU A 460 34.10 -6.08 -16.51
CA LEU A 460 32.86 -5.60 -15.91
C LEU A 460 32.41 -6.52 -14.75
N ARG A 461 32.60 -7.86 -14.90
CA ARG A 461 32.27 -8.84 -13.87
C ARG A 461 33.15 -8.66 -12.63
N GLY A 462 34.45 -8.46 -12.81
CA GLY A 462 35.36 -8.21 -11.71
C GLY A 462 35.03 -6.93 -10.95
N VAL A 463 34.72 -5.84 -11.67
CA VAL A 463 34.27 -4.59 -11.05
C VAL A 463 32.90 -4.77 -10.33
N GLY A 464 32.01 -5.56 -10.88
CA GLY A 464 30.73 -5.88 -10.23
C GLY A 464 30.90 -6.66 -8.93
N LEU A 465 31.86 -7.60 -8.86
CA LEU A 465 32.19 -8.32 -7.62
C LEU A 465 32.83 -7.40 -6.59
N LEU A 466 33.74 -6.52 -7.02
CA LEU A 466 34.34 -5.51 -6.13
C LEU A 466 33.27 -4.52 -5.61
N HIS A 467 32.32 -4.13 -6.45
CA HIS A 467 31.18 -3.32 -6.01
C HIS A 467 30.37 -4.02 -4.91
N LYS A 468 30.08 -5.32 -5.05
CA LYS A 468 29.41 -6.11 -4.01
C LYS A 468 30.20 -6.13 -2.71
N SER A 469 31.51 -6.32 -2.80
CA SER A 469 32.43 -6.35 -1.64
C SER A 469 32.43 -5.01 -0.88
N LEU A 470 32.60 -3.90 -1.58
CA LEU A 470 32.62 -2.56 -0.99
C LEU A 470 31.27 -2.16 -0.38
N HIS A 471 30.19 -2.56 -1.03
CA HIS A 471 28.85 -2.30 -0.49
C HIS A 471 28.61 -3.09 0.81
N LEU A 472 29.00 -4.35 0.86
CA LEU A 472 28.92 -5.16 2.09
C LEU A 472 29.76 -4.57 3.23
N ALA A 473 30.97 -4.09 2.92
CA ALA A 473 31.80 -3.40 3.90
C ALA A 473 31.09 -2.15 4.47
N TRP A 474 30.46 -1.37 3.61
CA TRP A 474 29.68 -0.20 4.02
C TRP A 474 28.45 -0.56 4.86
N GLU A 475 27.75 -1.66 4.54
CA GLU A 475 26.61 -2.13 5.34
C GLU A 475 27.03 -2.55 6.75
N PHE A 476 28.17 -3.23 6.88
CA PHE A 476 28.74 -3.57 8.19
C PHE A 476 29.15 -2.32 8.99
N GLU A 477 29.83 -1.36 8.37
CA GLU A 477 30.23 -0.11 9.03
C GLU A 477 29.02 0.66 9.54
N ARG A 478 27.96 0.81 8.73
CA ARG A 478 26.73 1.47 9.18
C ARG A 478 26.05 0.77 10.35
N ALA A 479 26.10 -0.56 10.38
CA ALA A 479 25.54 -1.32 11.48
C ALA A 479 26.39 -1.19 12.76
N LEU A 480 27.74 -1.08 12.63
CA LEU A 480 28.64 -0.79 13.74
C LEU A 480 28.46 0.64 14.29
N ASP A 481 28.31 1.63 13.43
CA ASP A 481 28.06 3.03 13.82
C ASP A 481 26.77 3.20 14.64
N LYS A 482 25.83 2.28 14.49
CA LYS A 482 24.56 2.23 15.24
C LYS A 482 24.57 1.24 16.39
N GLU A 483 25.74 0.67 16.72
CA GLU A 483 25.92 -0.27 17.83
C GLU A 483 24.94 -1.47 17.79
N LEU A 484 24.70 -2.00 16.57
CA LEU A 484 23.73 -3.09 16.37
C LEU A 484 24.31 -4.49 16.51
N TYR A 485 25.64 -4.60 16.69
CA TYR A 485 26.32 -5.86 16.97
C TYR A 485 26.87 -5.85 18.40
N ASP A 486 26.96 -7.03 19.00
CA ASP A 486 27.58 -7.20 20.33
C ASP A 486 29.05 -6.78 20.31
N GLU A 487 29.53 -6.18 21.40
CA GLU A 487 30.91 -5.75 21.53
C GLU A 487 31.95 -6.84 21.26
N THR A 488 31.60 -8.11 21.54
CA THR A 488 32.46 -9.28 21.35
C THR A 488 32.82 -9.58 19.90
N VAL A 489 31.96 -9.16 18.95
CA VAL A 489 32.14 -9.43 17.50
C VAL A 489 32.58 -8.21 16.72
N VAL A 490 32.63 -7.03 17.33
CA VAL A 490 32.98 -5.75 16.66
C VAL A 490 34.37 -5.83 16.02
N GLN A 491 35.37 -6.43 16.69
CA GLN A 491 36.71 -6.54 16.12
C GLN A 491 36.76 -7.50 14.93
N ASP A 492 36.07 -8.63 14.99
CA ASP A 492 35.96 -9.55 13.84
C ASP A 492 35.32 -8.87 12.63
N ILE A 493 34.29 -8.05 12.85
CA ILE A 493 33.65 -7.29 11.77
C ILE A 493 34.60 -6.25 11.17
N LYS A 494 35.35 -5.51 11.98
CA LYS A 494 36.35 -4.54 11.53
C LYS A 494 37.44 -5.20 10.68
N ASP A 495 37.98 -6.30 11.17
CA ASP A 495 39.02 -7.06 10.46
C ASP A 495 38.47 -7.61 9.13
N TYR A 496 37.20 -8.00 9.11
CA TYR A 496 36.53 -8.46 7.89
C TYR A 496 36.26 -7.32 6.89
N VAL A 497 35.86 -6.15 7.36
CA VAL A 497 35.69 -4.94 6.55
C VAL A 497 37.01 -4.55 5.89
N GLU A 498 38.14 -4.64 6.64
CA GLU A 498 39.46 -4.39 6.09
C GLU A 498 39.82 -5.40 5.00
N LEU A 499 39.50 -6.69 5.20
CA LEU A 499 39.64 -7.74 4.18
C LEU A 499 38.82 -7.42 2.91
N LEU A 500 37.55 -6.99 3.04
CA LEU A 500 36.68 -6.64 1.92
C LEU A 500 37.22 -5.44 1.13
N ARG A 501 37.97 -4.54 1.74
CA ARG A 501 38.61 -3.35 1.15
C ARG A 501 40.05 -3.60 0.67
N SER A 502 40.63 -4.75 0.98
CA SER A 502 42.03 -5.05 0.63
C SER A 502 42.37 -4.90 -0.86
N PRO A 503 41.46 -5.18 -1.83
CA PRO A 503 41.76 -4.96 -3.24
C PRO A 503 42.07 -3.50 -3.58
N LEU A 504 41.45 -2.53 -2.91
CA LEU A 504 41.73 -1.11 -3.14
C LEU A 504 43.14 -0.72 -2.76
N GLN A 505 43.73 -1.38 -1.76
CA GLN A 505 45.10 -1.09 -1.27
C GLN A 505 46.17 -1.75 -2.16
N GLN A 506 45.78 -2.76 -2.94
CA GLN A 506 46.70 -3.53 -3.80
C GLN A 506 46.42 -3.33 -5.29
N ALA A 507 45.82 -2.18 -5.65
CA ALA A 507 45.36 -1.91 -7.02
C ALA A 507 46.43 -2.10 -8.09
N ASP A 508 47.71 -1.75 -7.77
CA ASP A 508 48.83 -1.88 -8.70
C ASP A 508 49.15 -3.33 -9.11
N ASN A 509 48.75 -4.32 -8.31
CA ASN A 509 49.09 -5.72 -8.50
C ASN A 509 47.84 -6.63 -8.57
N PHE A 510 46.64 -6.07 -8.48
CA PHE A 510 45.43 -6.85 -8.37
C PHE A 510 44.87 -7.24 -9.75
N ASP A 511 44.62 -8.53 -9.98
CA ASP A 511 43.97 -9.00 -11.20
C ASP A 511 42.45 -8.98 -11.03
N CYS A 512 41.78 -8.05 -11.68
CA CYS A 512 40.34 -7.86 -11.68
C CYS A 512 39.65 -8.58 -12.85
N GLY A 513 40.11 -9.77 -13.21
CA GLY A 513 39.55 -10.60 -14.28
C GLY A 513 38.15 -11.15 -13.96
N ASP A 514 37.64 -12.03 -14.85
CA ASP A 514 36.31 -12.67 -14.69
C ASP A 514 36.23 -13.60 -13.48
N GLU A 515 37.35 -14.14 -13.05
CA GLU A 515 37.49 -15.00 -11.88
C GLU A 515 37.91 -14.22 -10.62
N PHE A 516 37.64 -12.90 -10.61
CA PHE A 516 37.95 -12.04 -9.46
C PHE A 516 37.38 -12.66 -8.15
N SER A 517 38.21 -12.77 -7.15
CA SER A 517 37.82 -13.17 -5.79
C SER A 517 38.83 -12.63 -4.79
N ILE A 518 38.37 -12.35 -3.57
CA ILE A 518 39.26 -12.02 -2.45
C ILE A 518 39.74 -13.31 -1.82
N PRO A 519 41.02 -13.68 -1.95
CA PRO A 519 41.52 -14.97 -1.48
C PRO A 519 41.48 -15.05 0.05
N LEU A 520 41.11 -16.21 0.57
CA LEU A 520 41.12 -16.50 2.00
C LEU A 520 42.40 -17.24 2.39
N THR A 521 43.13 -16.70 3.36
CA THR A 521 44.19 -17.40 4.09
C THR A 521 43.59 -18.29 5.20
N PRO A 522 44.29 -19.23 5.80
CA PRO A 522 43.73 -20.01 6.90
C PRO A 522 43.13 -19.16 8.03
N SER A 523 43.74 -18.03 8.38
CA SER A 523 43.25 -17.12 9.43
C SER A 523 41.98 -16.37 9.00
N THR A 524 41.91 -15.91 7.74
CA THR A 524 40.74 -15.22 7.21
C THR A 524 39.60 -16.18 6.87
N LEU A 525 39.89 -17.48 6.69
CA LEU A 525 38.85 -18.51 6.54
C LEU A 525 38.06 -18.68 7.84
N ASP A 526 38.74 -18.73 8.99
CA ASP A 526 38.11 -18.81 10.30
C ASP A 526 37.30 -17.53 10.59
N LEU A 527 37.87 -16.36 10.24
CA LEU A 527 37.14 -15.08 10.34
C LEU A 527 35.86 -15.11 9.47
N SER A 528 35.94 -15.49 8.21
CA SER A 528 34.78 -15.62 7.32
C SER A 528 33.72 -16.59 7.87
N ALA A 529 34.13 -17.70 8.52
CA ALA A 529 33.23 -18.65 9.14
C ALA A 529 32.47 -18.03 10.33
N ARG A 530 33.12 -17.18 11.16
CA ARG A 530 32.46 -16.45 12.25
C ARG A 530 31.51 -15.40 11.72
N ILE A 531 31.88 -14.63 10.70
CA ILE A 531 31.04 -13.64 10.06
C ILE A 531 29.75 -14.26 9.47
N ARG A 532 29.83 -15.47 8.90
CA ARG A 532 28.64 -16.18 8.38
C ARG A 532 27.57 -16.50 9.44
N GLN A 533 27.95 -16.56 10.70
CA GLN A 533 27.05 -16.83 11.81
C GLN A 533 26.38 -15.55 12.34
N LEU A 534 26.83 -14.38 11.91
CA LEU A 534 26.27 -13.11 12.35
C LEU A 534 24.96 -12.78 11.60
N PRO A 535 24.10 -11.96 12.23
CA PRO A 535 22.96 -11.38 11.54
C PRO A 535 23.40 -10.63 10.27
N ASP A 536 22.66 -10.81 9.19
CA ASP A 536 22.93 -10.18 7.89
C ASP A 536 22.82 -8.64 8.02
N PRO A 537 23.90 -7.85 7.77
CA PRO A 537 23.91 -6.41 7.89
C PRO A 537 22.89 -5.75 6.96
N HIS A 538 22.60 -6.36 5.81
CA HIS A 538 21.58 -5.86 4.88
C HIS A 538 20.18 -5.84 5.53
N LYS A 539 19.87 -6.78 6.41
CA LYS A 539 18.58 -6.87 7.11
C LYS A 539 18.49 -5.96 8.35
N MET A 540 19.57 -5.30 8.73
CA MET A 540 19.60 -4.42 9.90
C MET A 540 18.98 -3.05 9.60
N ALA A 541 18.41 -2.42 10.64
CA ALA A 541 17.63 -1.20 10.53
C ALA A 541 18.29 -0.03 9.75
N PRO A 542 19.63 0.25 9.85
CA PRO A 542 20.22 1.36 9.12
C PRO A 542 20.35 1.09 7.60
N ASN A 543 20.33 -0.19 7.17
CA ASN A 543 20.54 -0.63 5.80
C ASN A 543 19.23 -0.96 5.09
N GLN A 544 18.18 -1.21 5.86
CA GLN A 544 16.84 -1.47 5.32
C GLN A 544 16.14 -0.18 4.88
N PRO A 545 15.37 -0.21 3.78
CA PRO A 545 14.45 0.86 3.48
C PRO A 545 13.53 1.10 4.66
N ARG A 546 13.28 2.35 5.00
CA ARG A 546 12.32 2.67 6.06
C ARG A 546 10.98 2.05 5.68
N ASP A 547 10.54 1.06 6.44
CA ASP A 547 9.21 0.47 6.24
C ASP A 547 8.17 1.57 6.51
N ARG A 548 7.51 2.05 5.46
CA ARG A 548 6.46 3.09 5.54
C ARG A 548 5.35 2.71 6.51
N TYR A 549 5.18 1.41 6.74
CA TYR A 549 4.14 0.87 7.60
C TYR A 549 4.62 0.59 9.03
N LYS A 550 5.92 0.80 9.32
CA LYS A 550 6.47 0.59 10.66
C LYS A 550 6.34 1.88 11.46
N ASP A 551 5.31 1.93 12.27
CA ASP A 551 5.06 3.00 13.23
C ASP A 551 5.88 2.75 14.52
N HIS A 552 6.65 3.74 14.98
CA HIS A 552 7.44 3.62 16.23
C HIS A 552 6.58 3.44 17.48
N LEU A 553 5.29 3.78 17.40
CA LEU A 553 4.28 3.57 18.44
C LEU A 553 3.37 2.38 18.12
N GLU A 554 3.79 1.47 17.22
CA GLU A 554 3.08 0.22 16.99
C GLU A 554 3.15 -0.66 18.24
N PHE A 555 2.01 -1.22 18.61
CA PHE A 555 1.94 -2.08 19.80
C PHE A 555 2.61 -3.43 19.52
N PRO A 556 3.53 -3.89 20.39
CA PRO A 556 4.22 -5.15 20.17
C PRO A 556 3.25 -6.32 20.28
N LYS A 557 3.43 -7.33 19.43
CA LYS A 557 2.57 -8.53 19.40
C LYS A 557 2.67 -9.39 20.66
N THR A 558 3.75 -9.26 21.40
CA THR A 558 4.04 -10.01 22.63
C THR A 558 4.48 -9.06 23.72
N GLY A 559 4.20 -9.40 24.99
CA GLY A 559 4.64 -8.62 26.14
C GLY A 559 3.84 -7.35 26.45
N ALA A 560 2.78 -7.06 25.69
CA ALA A 560 1.90 -5.91 25.92
C ALA A 560 0.57 -6.27 26.63
N GLY A 561 0.38 -7.53 27.01
CA GLY A 561 -0.89 -8.04 27.56
C GLY A 561 -2.00 -8.09 26.52
N VAL A 562 -3.25 -8.11 26.99
CA VAL A 562 -4.42 -8.09 26.10
C VAL A 562 -4.43 -6.81 25.27
N GLN A 563 -4.68 -6.94 23.98
CA GLN A 563 -4.82 -5.81 23.06
C GLN A 563 -6.27 -5.72 22.56
N CYS A 564 -6.75 -4.49 22.39
CA CYS A 564 -8.07 -4.23 21.83
C CYS A 564 -8.15 -2.88 21.13
N ASP A 565 -9.15 -2.74 20.25
CA ASP A 565 -9.49 -1.54 19.54
C ASP A 565 -10.87 -1.05 19.99
N ILE A 566 -11.00 0.20 20.49
CA ILE A 566 -12.30 0.83 20.76
C ILE A 566 -12.73 1.59 19.50
N ASN A 567 -13.87 1.21 18.95
CA ASN A 567 -14.51 1.83 17.80
C ASN A 567 -15.72 2.65 18.27
N PHE A 568 -15.81 3.91 17.83
CA PHE A 568 -16.88 4.82 18.21
C PHE A 568 -18.12 4.74 17.30
N SER A 569 -18.02 4.08 16.14
CA SER A 569 -19.11 3.92 15.16
C SER A 569 -19.38 2.44 14.81
N ALA A 570 -19.48 1.60 15.81
CA ALA A 570 -19.55 0.15 15.63
C ALA A 570 -20.97 -0.40 15.31
N HIS A 571 -21.99 0.44 15.11
CA HIS A 571 -23.39 -0.01 14.97
C HIS A 571 -23.57 -1.06 13.87
N LEU A 572 -23.09 -0.79 12.64
CA LEU A 572 -23.14 -1.78 11.54
C LEU A 572 -22.21 -2.96 11.78
N ALA A 573 -21.05 -2.75 12.42
CA ALA A 573 -20.11 -3.83 12.74
C ALA A 573 -20.72 -4.85 13.72
N LEU A 574 -21.59 -4.44 14.62
CA LEU A 574 -22.35 -5.33 15.48
C LEU A 574 -23.34 -6.20 14.69
N HIS A 575 -24.03 -5.64 13.70
CA HIS A 575 -24.90 -6.42 12.80
C HIS A 575 -24.12 -7.38 11.92
N ASN A 576 -22.98 -6.95 11.34
CA ASN A 576 -22.06 -7.80 10.60
C ASN A 576 -21.59 -8.97 11.47
N THR A 577 -21.20 -8.70 12.70
CA THR A 577 -20.77 -9.73 13.65
C THR A 577 -21.89 -10.74 13.96
N ALA A 578 -23.11 -10.26 14.21
CA ALA A 578 -24.26 -11.13 14.45
C ALA A 578 -24.59 -12.00 13.23
N LEU A 579 -24.52 -11.47 12.02
CA LEU A 579 -24.68 -12.24 10.78
C LEU A 579 -23.63 -13.34 10.67
N LEU A 580 -22.34 -13.00 10.86
CA LEU A 580 -21.23 -13.95 10.81
C LEU A 580 -21.36 -15.04 11.88
N ARG A 581 -21.83 -14.67 13.09
CA ARG A 581 -22.10 -15.62 14.16
C ARG A 581 -23.22 -16.60 13.79
N CYS A 582 -24.31 -16.12 13.22
CA CYS A 582 -25.36 -17.00 12.71
C CYS A 582 -24.82 -17.94 11.63
N TYR A 583 -23.97 -17.45 10.69
CA TYR A 583 -23.31 -18.34 9.73
C TYR A 583 -22.43 -19.40 10.38
N SER A 584 -21.69 -19.07 11.46
CA SER A 584 -20.88 -20.06 12.17
C SER A 584 -21.69 -21.20 12.80
N HIS A 585 -22.99 -20.99 13.00
CA HIS A 585 -23.92 -21.97 13.55
C HIS A 585 -24.67 -22.81 12.51
N THR A 586 -24.61 -22.45 11.22
CA THR A 586 -25.34 -23.15 10.16
C THR A 586 -24.80 -24.55 9.88
N ASP A 587 -23.48 -24.74 10.01
CA ASP A 587 -22.80 -26.00 9.72
C ASP A 587 -21.47 -26.09 10.49
N PRO A 588 -21.12 -27.24 11.08
CA PRO A 588 -19.88 -27.40 11.86
C PRO A 588 -18.59 -27.21 11.04
N ARG A 589 -18.64 -27.30 9.71
CA ARG A 589 -17.49 -27.13 8.82
C ARG A 589 -17.16 -25.65 8.55
N VAL A 590 -18.11 -24.72 8.77
CA VAL A 590 -17.90 -23.28 8.50
C VAL A 590 -16.76 -22.72 9.32
N ARG A 591 -16.79 -22.93 10.64
CA ARG A 591 -15.77 -22.38 11.55
C ARG A 591 -14.35 -22.88 11.23
N PRO A 592 -14.09 -24.19 11.11
CA PRO A 592 -12.77 -24.71 10.76
C PRO A 592 -12.23 -24.15 9.45
N MET A 593 -13.06 -24.10 8.40
CA MET A 593 -12.63 -23.55 7.11
C MET A 593 -12.22 -22.08 7.21
N VAL A 594 -12.98 -21.25 7.92
CA VAL A 594 -12.65 -19.84 8.14
C VAL A 594 -11.32 -19.70 8.92
N LEU A 595 -11.14 -20.48 9.98
CA LEU A 595 -9.92 -20.46 10.78
C LEU A 595 -8.69 -20.87 9.95
N PHE A 596 -8.83 -21.93 9.15
CA PHE A 596 -7.77 -22.39 8.26
C PHE A 596 -7.36 -21.33 7.24
N VAL A 597 -8.31 -20.74 6.51
CA VAL A 597 -8.05 -19.75 5.48
C VAL A 597 -7.44 -18.48 6.08
N LYS A 598 -7.92 -18.02 7.24
CA LYS A 598 -7.32 -16.89 7.96
C LYS A 598 -5.87 -17.17 8.36
N ASN A 599 -5.59 -18.34 8.91
CA ASN A 599 -4.25 -18.73 9.32
C ASN A 599 -3.31 -18.84 8.12
N TRP A 600 -3.74 -19.52 7.04
CA TRP A 600 -3.00 -19.59 5.79
C TRP A 600 -2.66 -18.20 5.25
N ALA A 601 -3.64 -17.31 5.15
CA ALA A 601 -3.43 -15.97 4.63
C ALA A 601 -2.48 -15.12 5.52
N LYS A 602 -2.50 -15.35 6.85
CA LYS A 602 -1.60 -14.68 7.81
C LYS A 602 -0.16 -15.17 7.66
N ILE A 603 0.06 -16.49 7.62
CA ILE A 603 1.39 -17.11 7.43
C ILE A 603 1.98 -16.68 6.08
N ARG A 604 1.15 -16.56 5.04
CA ARG A 604 1.58 -16.14 3.70
C ARG A 604 1.67 -14.63 3.49
N GLY A 605 1.56 -13.82 4.56
CA GLY A 605 1.75 -12.37 4.51
C GLY A 605 0.71 -11.60 3.68
N ILE A 606 -0.42 -12.23 3.32
CA ILE A 606 -1.48 -11.63 2.50
C ILE A 606 -2.72 -11.18 3.30
N ASN A 607 -2.63 -11.17 4.64
CA ASN A 607 -3.72 -10.78 5.54
C ASN A 607 -3.39 -9.51 6.32
N SER A 608 -3.29 -8.38 5.63
CA SER A 608 -3.08 -7.06 6.25
C SER A 608 -3.65 -5.95 5.36
N GLY A 609 -4.84 -5.44 5.71
CA GLY A 609 -5.43 -4.29 5.02
C GLY A 609 -4.57 -3.04 5.09
N TYR A 610 -3.79 -2.87 6.17
CA TYR A 610 -2.85 -1.77 6.35
C TYR A 610 -1.66 -1.83 5.37
N ARG A 611 -1.18 -3.03 5.03
CA ARG A 611 -0.10 -3.26 4.05
C ARG A 611 -0.60 -3.44 2.62
N GLY A 612 -1.84 -3.06 2.34
CA GLY A 612 -2.42 -3.12 1.00
C GLY A 612 -2.83 -4.51 0.53
N THR A 613 -2.95 -5.49 1.43
CA THR A 613 -3.58 -6.80 1.16
C THR A 613 -4.98 -6.87 1.77
N LEU A 614 -5.61 -8.05 1.82
CA LEU A 614 -7.00 -8.19 2.29
C LEU A 614 -7.07 -8.35 3.81
N SER A 615 -8.07 -7.74 4.44
CA SER A 615 -8.37 -7.92 5.87
C SER A 615 -8.93 -9.32 6.17
N SER A 616 -8.83 -9.75 7.44
CA SER A 616 -9.44 -11.01 7.90
C SER A 616 -10.94 -11.09 7.59
N TYR A 617 -11.67 -9.98 7.72
CA TYR A 617 -13.09 -9.91 7.40
C TYR A 617 -13.37 -10.24 5.93
N GLY A 618 -12.53 -9.74 5.02
CA GLY A 618 -12.64 -10.08 3.60
C GLY A 618 -12.45 -11.58 3.34
N TYR A 619 -11.50 -12.24 3.98
CA TYR A 619 -11.33 -13.71 3.86
C TYR A 619 -12.52 -14.49 4.43
N VAL A 620 -13.12 -14.03 5.53
CA VAL A 620 -14.34 -14.64 6.05
C VAL A 620 -15.45 -14.58 5.01
N LEU A 621 -15.67 -13.42 4.39
CA LEU A 621 -16.68 -13.27 3.34
C LEU A 621 -16.38 -14.13 2.10
N MET A 622 -15.11 -14.32 1.72
CA MET A 622 -14.72 -15.23 0.64
C MET A 622 -15.08 -16.69 0.95
N VAL A 623 -14.83 -17.16 2.17
CA VAL A 623 -15.19 -18.52 2.60
C VAL A 623 -16.69 -18.68 2.63
N LEU A 624 -17.43 -17.75 3.23
CA LEU A 624 -18.90 -17.82 3.30
C LEU A 624 -19.53 -17.76 1.90
N HIS A 625 -19.01 -16.91 1.01
CA HIS A 625 -19.46 -16.88 -0.37
C HIS A 625 -19.33 -18.25 -1.05
N TYR A 626 -18.16 -18.89 -0.88
CA TYR A 626 -17.93 -20.23 -1.42
C TYR A 626 -18.93 -21.26 -0.88
N LEU A 627 -19.14 -21.28 0.43
CA LEU A 627 -20.01 -22.25 1.10
C LEU A 627 -21.51 -22.04 0.81
N VAL A 628 -21.91 -20.79 0.55
CA VAL A 628 -23.31 -20.42 0.28
C VAL A 628 -23.66 -20.50 -1.20
N ASN A 629 -22.73 -20.13 -2.11
CA ASN A 629 -23.08 -19.91 -3.51
C ASN A 629 -22.30 -20.75 -4.52
N VAL A 630 -21.18 -21.37 -4.13
CA VAL A 630 -20.30 -22.08 -5.08
C VAL A 630 -20.28 -23.57 -4.83
N ALA A 631 -20.25 -24.00 -3.57
CA ALA A 631 -20.35 -25.42 -3.22
C ALA A 631 -21.69 -26.00 -3.69
N ASP A 632 -21.66 -27.15 -4.34
CA ASP A 632 -22.89 -27.84 -4.84
C ASP A 632 -22.90 -29.28 -4.34
N PRO A 633 -23.90 -29.64 -3.50
CA PRO A 633 -24.92 -28.78 -2.87
C PRO A 633 -24.29 -27.70 -1.95
N PHE A 634 -24.97 -26.57 -1.77
CA PHE A 634 -24.48 -25.54 -0.84
C PHE A 634 -24.33 -26.07 0.60
N VAL A 635 -23.37 -25.53 1.34
CA VAL A 635 -23.11 -25.96 2.74
C VAL A 635 -23.90 -25.12 3.73
N SER A 636 -24.07 -23.83 3.46
CA SER A 636 -24.81 -22.92 4.33
C SER A 636 -25.87 -22.16 3.53
N PRO A 637 -27.11 -22.03 4.05
CA PRO A 637 -28.14 -21.25 3.39
C PRO A 637 -27.83 -19.77 3.42
N ASN A 638 -28.34 -18.98 2.47
CA ASN A 638 -28.22 -17.55 2.48
C ASN A 638 -29.14 -16.93 3.54
N LEU A 639 -28.57 -16.54 4.70
CA LEU A 639 -29.36 -16.07 5.84
C LEU A 639 -30.09 -14.75 5.58
N GLN A 640 -29.65 -13.93 4.66
CA GLN A 640 -30.31 -12.68 4.30
C GLN A 640 -31.54 -12.91 3.41
N LEU A 641 -31.50 -13.93 2.54
CA LEU A 641 -32.63 -14.31 1.72
C LEU A 641 -33.70 -15.09 2.52
N PHE A 642 -33.30 -15.81 3.55
CA PHE A 642 -34.18 -16.56 4.42
C PHE A 642 -34.60 -15.82 5.69
N ALA A 643 -34.50 -14.48 5.71
CA ALA A 643 -35.02 -13.69 6.79
C ALA A 643 -36.52 -13.97 7.01
N PRO A 644 -36.95 -14.36 8.23
CA PRO A 644 -38.36 -14.58 8.49
C PRO A 644 -39.16 -13.27 8.36
N PRO A 645 -40.46 -13.33 8.02
CA PRO A 645 -41.32 -12.15 8.06
C PRO A 645 -41.36 -11.58 9.46
N LEU A 646 -41.40 -10.26 9.54
CA LEU A 646 -41.48 -9.57 10.82
C LEU A 646 -42.83 -9.85 11.53
N PRO A 647 -42.84 -9.84 12.88
CA PRO A 647 -44.05 -9.98 13.65
C PRO A 647 -45.09 -8.96 13.26
N PRO A 648 -46.38 -9.35 13.11
CA PRO A 648 -47.44 -8.39 12.83
C PRO A 648 -47.68 -7.47 14.06
N GLY A 649 -48.00 -6.21 13.81
CA GLY A 649 -48.37 -5.26 14.87
C GLY A 649 -47.23 -4.43 15.46
N LEU A 650 -46.06 -4.43 14.85
CA LEU A 650 -44.94 -3.57 15.23
C LEU A 650 -45.29 -2.10 14.96
N SER A 651 -44.92 -1.22 15.88
CA SER A 651 -44.93 0.22 15.63
C SER A 651 -43.88 0.59 14.55
N PRO A 652 -44.03 1.73 13.86
CA PRO A 652 -43.06 2.19 12.85
C PRO A 652 -41.63 2.26 13.38
N VAL A 653 -41.46 2.68 14.63
CA VAL A 653 -40.16 2.80 15.28
C VAL A 653 -39.55 1.43 15.56
N GLU A 654 -40.34 0.48 16.07
CA GLU A 654 -39.87 -0.90 16.29
C GLU A 654 -39.52 -1.58 14.97
N PHE A 655 -40.34 -1.35 13.94
CA PHE A 655 -40.08 -1.86 12.59
C PHE A 655 -38.74 -1.32 12.06
N GLU A 656 -38.52 -0.02 12.15
CA GLU A 656 -37.26 0.61 11.70
C GLU A 656 -36.07 0.07 12.49
N ASN A 657 -36.14 0.00 13.82
CA ASN A 657 -35.09 -0.54 14.68
C ASN A 657 -34.73 -1.99 14.37
N MET A 658 -35.71 -2.80 13.94
CA MET A 658 -35.48 -4.22 13.58
C MET A 658 -34.95 -4.39 12.15
N THR A 659 -35.23 -3.48 11.26
CA THR A 659 -34.94 -3.61 9.81
C THR A 659 -33.83 -2.73 9.34
N SER A 660 -33.56 -1.61 10.02
CA SER A 660 -32.62 -0.57 9.58
C SER A 660 -31.61 -0.22 10.65
N CYS A 661 -30.38 0.06 10.21
CA CYS A 661 -29.34 0.64 11.03
C CYS A 661 -28.65 1.72 10.22
N ARG A 662 -28.74 2.98 10.63
CA ARG A 662 -28.14 4.14 9.90
C ARG A 662 -28.51 4.16 8.42
N GLY A 663 -29.76 3.88 8.09
CA GLY A 663 -30.27 3.86 6.71
C GLY A 663 -29.95 2.59 5.90
N HIS A 664 -29.24 1.62 6.47
CA HIS A 664 -28.95 0.34 5.82
C HIS A 664 -29.90 -0.76 6.27
N ASN A 665 -30.37 -1.57 5.33
CA ASN A 665 -31.18 -2.74 5.65
C ASN A 665 -30.31 -3.81 6.31
N VAL A 666 -30.63 -4.16 7.57
CA VAL A 666 -29.88 -5.11 8.39
C VAL A 666 -30.66 -6.41 8.67
N GLN A 667 -31.63 -6.71 7.84
CA GLN A 667 -32.44 -7.93 7.98
C GLN A 667 -31.67 -9.19 7.55
N PHE A 668 -31.77 -10.22 8.39
CA PHE A 668 -31.32 -11.58 8.10
C PHE A 668 -31.96 -12.53 9.12
N TRP A 669 -31.85 -13.83 8.90
CA TRP A 669 -32.33 -14.84 9.86
C TRP A 669 -31.41 -14.87 11.09
N ARG A 670 -31.88 -14.31 12.23
CA ARG A 670 -31.10 -14.06 13.45
C ARG A 670 -31.33 -15.06 14.58
N ASN A 671 -32.31 -15.95 14.47
CA ASN A 671 -32.61 -16.88 15.53
C ASN A 671 -31.55 -17.98 15.62
N GLU A 672 -30.54 -17.77 16.47
CA GLU A 672 -29.42 -18.70 16.65
C GLU A 672 -29.89 -20.08 17.13
N GLU A 673 -30.92 -20.14 18.00
CA GLU A 673 -31.45 -21.41 18.53
C GLU A 673 -32.09 -22.25 17.43
N ASP A 674 -32.88 -21.64 16.57
CA ASP A 674 -33.49 -22.30 15.44
C ASP A 674 -32.44 -22.78 14.42
N ILE A 675 -31.48 -21.94 14.11
CA ILE A 675 -30.36 -22.29 13.22
C ILE A 675 -29.62 -23.50 13.77
N LEU A 676 -29.21 -23.45 15.03
CA LEU A 676 -28.50 -24.56 15.70
C LEU A 676 -29.34 -25.85 15.74
N ARG A 677 -30.63 -25.75 16.04
CA ARG A 677 -31.54 -26.87 16.05
C ARG A 677 -31.64 -27.53 14.68
N LEU A 678 -31.84 -26.75 13.62
CA LEU A 678 -31.93 -27.22 12.24
C LEU A 678 -30.61 -27.78 11.72
N ALA A 679 -29.49 -27.12 12.10
CA ALA A 679 -28.14 -27.59 11.75
C ALA A 679 -27.84 -28.96 12.37
N ARG A 680 -28.14 -29.16 13.67
CA ARG A 680 -28.00 -30.44 14.35
C ARG A 680 -28.93 -31.55 13.76
N ALA A 681 -30.04 -31.14 13.20
CA ALA A 681 -30.97 -32.06 12.52
C ALA A 681 -30.58 -32.32 11.06
N ASN A 682 -29.48 -31.79 10.56
CA ASN A 682 -29.04 -31.82 9.15
C ASN A 682 -30.13 -31.34 8.15
N GLN A 683 -30.90 -30.32 8.55
CA GLN A 683 -31.99 -29.79 7.73
C GLN A 683 -31.61 -28.55 6.94
N LEU A 684 -30.45 -27.94 7.20
CA LEU A 684 -30.00 -26.73 6.53
C LEU A 684 -29.21 -26.99 5.24
N THR A 685 -28.61 -28.16 5.11
CA THR A 685 -27.81 -28.53 3.94
C THR A 685 -27.98 -29.99 3.56
N ARG A 686 -27.74 -30.32 2.29
CA ARG A 686 -27.62 -31.71 1.76
C ARG A 686 -26.16 -32.02 1.41
N ASN A 687 -25.26 -31.09 1.61
CA ASN A 687 -23.84 -31.29 1.32
C ASN A 687 -23.19 -32.22 2.35
N SER A 688 -22.52 -33.26 1.87
CA SER A 688 -21.84 -34.28 2.69
C SER A 688 -20.33 -34.30 2.51
N ASP A 689 -19.76 -33.30 1.78
CA ASP A 689 -18.31 -33.20 1.53
C ASP A 689 -17.53 -33.03 2.85
N THR A 690 -16.31 -33.58 2.90
CA THR A 690 -15.42 -33.32 4.02
C THR A 690 -14.89 -31.87 3.94
N ILE A 691 -14.31 -31.37 5.03
CA ILE A 691 -13.67 -30.05 5.06
C ILE A 691 -12.58 -29.98 3.99
N GLY A 692 -11.81 -31.04 3.81
CA GLY A 692 -10.75 -31.10 2.81
C GLY A 692 -11.28 -30.99 1.36
N HIS A 693 -12.41 -31.61 1.05
CA HIS A 693 -13.04 -31.43 -0.26
C HIS A 693 -13.53 -29.99 -0.47
N LEU A 694 -14.12 -29.39 0.55
CA LEU A 694 -14.58 -27.99 0.49
C LEU A 694 -13.41 -27.02 0.37
N LEU A 695 -12.30 -27.21 1.11
CA LEU A 695 -11.07 -26.41 1.00
C LEU A 695 -10.43 -26.58 -0.38
N ARG A 696 -10.38 -27.81 -0.91
CA ARG A 696 -9.89 -28.07 -2.26
C ARG A 696 -10.66 -27.25 -3.29
N GLY A 697 -11.99 -27.31 -3.24
CA GLY A 697 -12.85 -26.55 -4.14
C GLY A 697 -12.71 -25.03 -3.96
N PHE A 698 -12.54 -24.56 -2.73
CA PHE A 698 -12.30 -23.16 -2.42
C PHE A 698 -11.00 -22.62 -3.09
N PHE A 699 -9.89 -23.33 -2.93
CA PHE A 699 -8.64 -22.94 -3.55
C PHE A 699 -8.68 -23.03 -5.08
N GLU A 700 -9.35 -24.07 -5.62
CA GLU A 700 -9.58 -24.21 -7.06
C GLU A 700 -10.35 -23.01 -7.62
N TYR A 701 -11.46 -22.62 -6.98
CA TYR A 701 -12.35 -21.54 -7.40
C TYR A 701 -11.64 -20.19 -7.50
N TYR A 702 -10.80 -19.85 -6.52
CA TYR A 702 -10.08 -18.57 -6.50
C TYR A 702 -8.74 -18.59 -7.25
N ALA A 703 -8.15 -19.76 -7.49
CA ALA A 703 -6.91 -19.88 -8.27
C ALA A 703 -7.10 -19.75 -9.77
N HIS A 704 -8.25 -20.17 -10.29
CA HIS A 704 -8.53 -20.16 -11.72
C HIS A 704 -9.20 -18.87 -12.16
N SER A 705 -8.72 -18.32 -13.30
CA SER A 705 -9.51 -17.32 -14.01
C SER A 705 -10.65 -18.02 -14.77
N SER A 706 -11.73 -17.28 -15.00
CA SER A 706 -12.95 -17.78 -15.68
C SER A 706 -12.70 -18.48 -17.04
N MET A 707 -11.54 -18.25 -17.66
CA MET A 707 -11.18 -18.84 -18.96
C MET A 707 -10.48 -20.20 -18.88
N LEU A 708 -10.04 -20.65 -17.70
CA LEU A 708 -9.22 -21.85 -17.52
C LEU A 708 -9.84 -22.88 -16.57
N SER A 709 -11.04 -22.64 -16.06
CA SER A 709 -11.72 -23.60 -15.18
C SER A 709 -12.13 -24.83 -15.98
N THR A 710 -11.67 -26.00 -15.50
CA THR A 710 -11.96 -27.31 -16.09
C THR A 710 -13.06 -28.05 -15.35
N SER A 711 -13.51 -27.54 -14.21
CA SER A 711 -14.68 -28.05 -13.49
C SER A 711 -15.96 -27.48 -14.09
N THR A 712 -17.09 -28.11 -13.84
CA THR A 712 -18.43 -27.72 -14.28
C THR A 712 -18.86 -26.32 -13.81
N GLY A 713 -18.03 -25.62 -13.05
CA GLY A 713 -18.23 -24.27 -12.54
C GLY A 713 -17.18 -23.27 -13.04
N ARG A 714 -17.62 -22.05 -13.30
CA ARG A 714 -16.76 -20.91 -13.62
C ARG A 714 -16.01 -20.47 -12.37
N GLY A 715 -14.64 -20.29 -12.45
CA GLY A 715 -13.85 -19.68 -11.40
C GLY A 715 -14.15 -18.18 -11.20
N PHE A 716 -13.69 -17.60 -10.09
CA PHE A 716 -13.85 -16.17 -9.78
C PHE A 716 -13.02 -15.28 -10.73
N ASP A 717 -13.69 -14.33 -11.35
CA ASP A 717 -13.04 -13.35 -12.22
C ASP A 717 -12.66 -12.09 -11.44
N TRP A 718 -11.39 -12.01 -11.01
CA TRP A 718 -10.84 -10.90 -10.23
C TRP A 718 -10.98 -9.52 -10.91
N GLY A 719 -11.02 -9.49 -12.23
CA GLY A 719 -11.16 -8.26 -13.01
C GLY A 719 -12.59 -7.75 -13.09
N ARG A 720 -13.56 -8.66 -13.14
CA ARG A 720 -14.97 -8.38 -13.45
C ARG A 720 -15.91 -8.54 -12.26
N ASP A 721 -15.73 -9.61 -11.47
CA ASP A 721 -16.74 -10.02 -10.51
C ASP A 721 -16.65 -9.23 -9.21
N VAL A 722 -17.80 -9.01 -8.59
CA VAL A 722 -17.97 -8.50 -7.23
C VAL A 722 -18.56 -9.62 -6.40
N LEU A 723 -17.87 -10.03 -5.38
CA LEU A 723 -18.37 -10.99 -4.41
C LEU A 723 -19.46 -10.35 -3.57
N SER A 724 -20.64 -10.94 -3.53
CA SER A 724 -21.77 -10.51 -2.71
C SER A 724 -22.39 -11.70 -1.99
N LEU A 725 -22.51 -11.60 -0.67
CA LEU A 725 -23.20 -12.63 0.12
C LEU A 725 -24.73 -12.50 -0.02
N ARG A 726 -25.22 -11.28 -0.15
CA ARG A 726 -26.64 -10.94 -0.18
C ARG A 726 -27.31 -11.29 -1.51
N THR A 727 -26.61 -11.13 -2.62
CA THR A 727 -27.17 -11.34 -3.96
C THR A 727 -27.39 -12.82 -4.24
N PRO A 728 -28.55 -13.23 -4.78
CA PRO A 728 -28.76 -14.59 -5.27
C PRO A 728 -27.67 -15.00 -6.28
N GLY A 729 -27.05 -16.17 -6.08
CA GLY A 729 -25.92 -16.63 -6.90
C GLY A 729 -24.57 -16.01 -6.54
N GLY A 730 -24.53 -15.07 -5.60
CA GLY A 730 -23.31 -14.62 -4.93
C GLY A 730 -22.41 -13.67 -5.74
N LEU A 731 -22.69 -13.39 -7.00
CA LEU A 731 -21.85 -12.55 -7.85
C LEU A 731 -22.65 -11.42 -8.51
N GLN A 732 -22.03 -10.25 -8.55
CA GLN A 732 -22.39 -9.11 -9.36
C GLN A 732 -21.21 -8.75 -10.26
N THR A 733 -21.38 -7.82 -11.18
CA THR A 733 -20.25 -7.28 -11.95
C THR A 733 -19.84 -5.91 -11.41
N LYS A 734 -18.54 -5.56 -11.55
CA LYS A 734 -18.06 -4.21 -11.24
C LYS A 734 -18.76 -3.15 -12.07
N GLN A 735 -19.21 -3.51 -13.27
CA GLN A 735 -19.97 -2.61 -14.14
C GLN A 735 -21.35 -2.30 -13.54
N ASP A 736 -22.10 -3.33 -13.10
CA ASP A 736 -23.43 -3.16 -12.50
C ASP A 736 -23.38 -2.36 -11.20
N LYS A 737 -22.29 -2.50 -10.44
CA LYS A 737 -22.02 -1.74 -9.21
C LYS A 737 -21.49 -0.31 -9.47
N GLY A 738 -21.15 0.05 -10.70
CA GLY A 738 -20.47 1.31 -11.00
C GLY A 738 -19.06 1.39 -10.39
N TRP A 739 -18.41 0.23 -10.15
CA TRP A 739 -17.08 0.10 -9.55
C TRP A 739 -15.98 -0.09 -10.59
N THR A 740 -16.24 0.32 -11.83
CA THR A 740 -15.25 0.33 -12.91
C THR A 740 -14.46 1.64 -12.91
N GLY A 741 -13.15 1.55 -13.17
CA GLY A 741 -12.26 2.72 -13.17
C GLY A 741 -11.89 3.22 -11.78
N ALA A 742 -11.42 4.46 -11.68
CA ALA A 742 -11.13 5.12 -10.41
C ALA A 742 -12.39 5.87 -9.93
N LYS A 743 -12.87 5.54 -8.74
CA LYS A 743 -13.97 6.26 -8.08
C LYS A 743 -13.39 7.24 -7.06
N THR A 744 -13.73 8.50 -7.18
CA THR A 744 -13.37 9.53 -6.18
C THR A 744 -14.41 9.50 -5.07
N VAL A 745 -13.97 9.29 -3.84
CA VAL A 745 -14.80 9.36 -2.63
C VAL A 745 -14.35 10.56 -1.82
N ILE A 746 -15.31 11.41 -1.44
CA ILE A 746 -15.04 12.57 -0.57
C ILE A 746 -15.10 12.05 0.87
N GLU A 747 -13.95 11.95 1.53
CA GLU A 747 -13.86 11.60 2.95
C GLU A 747 -13.69 12.89 3.76
N ALA A 748 -14.56 13.12 4.75
CA ALA A 748 -14.41 14.23 5.67
C ALA A 748 -13.19 13.97 6.58
N GLN A 749 -12.22 14.87 6.58
CA GLN A 749 -11.15 14.84 7.58
C GLN A 749 -11.72 15.34 8.91
N ASN A 750 -11.66 14.51 9.93
CA ASN A 750 -11.92 14.95 11.30
C ASN A 750 -10.73 15.82 11.75
N VAL A 751 -10.84 17.12 11.52
CA VAL A 751 -9.92 18.10 12.12
C VAL A 751 -10.21 18.13 13.62
N GLY A 752 -9.21 17.87 14.45
CA GLY A 752 -9.33 17.97 15.91
C GLY A 752 -9.80 19.35 16.35
N PRO A 753 -10.46 19.47 17.50
CA PRO A 753 -11.07 20.71 17.94
C PRO A 753 -10.01 21.79 18.18
N HIS A 754 -10.19 22.95 17.52
CA HIS A 754 -9.51 24.18 17.91
C HIS A 754 -9.98 24.62 19.30
N PRO A 755 -9.16 25.29 20.09
CA PRO A 755 -9.57 25.81 21.40
C PRO A 755 -10.80 26.74 21.27
N PRO A 756 -11.72 26.76 22.25
CA PRO A 756 -12.99 27.45 22.13
C PRO A 756 -12.77 28.98 22.06
N PRO A 757 -13.48 29.68 21.16
CA PRO A 757 -13.51 31.14 21.19
C PRO A 757 -14.32 31.60 22.44
N GLN A 758 -13.86 32.66 23.07
CA GLN A 758 -14.53 33.30 24.22
C GLN A 758 -15.94 33.74 23.84
N PRO A 759 -16.90 33.75 24.78
CA PRO A 759 -18.32 33.99 24.51
C PRO A 759 -18.60 35.47 24.25
N GLU A 760 -19.02 35.81 23.06
CA GLU A 760 -19.78 37.04 22.79
C GLU A 760 -21.28 36.73 22.83
N GLN A 761 -21.99 37.57 23.54
CA GLN A 761 -23.42 37.51 23.84
C GLN A 761 -24.26 37.51 22.54
N ALA A 762 -25.13 36.53 22.39
CA ALA A 762 -26.14 36.52 21.34
C ALA A 762 -27.54 36.54 21.94
N THR A 763 -28.29 37.53 21.51
CA THR A 763 -29.68 37.80 21.80
C THR A 763 -30.62 36.77 21.11
N LEU A 764 -31.60 36.32 21.90
CA LEU A 764 -32.69 35.41 21.51
C LEU A 764 -33.66 36.03 20.47
N THR A 765 -34.04 35.27 19.46
CA THR A 765 -35.40 35.32 18.89
C THR A 765 -35.83 33.93 18.40
N ALA A 766 -37.11 33.64 18.65
CA ALA A 766 -37.74 32.34 18.64
C ALA A 766 -38.39 31.95 17.32
N LEU A 767 -38.58 30.60 17.18
CA LEU A 767 -39.66 29.87 16.48
C LEU A 767 -39.72 29.87 14.95
N ASP A 768 -39.52 28.72 14.31
CA ASP A 768 -40.61 27.94 13.69
C ASP A 768 -40.16 26.53 13.23
N VAL A 769 -41.01 25.57 13.56
CA VAL A 769 -40.90 24.14 13.20
C VAL A 769 -41.47 23.91 11.81
N LYS A 770 -40.76 23.20 10.91
CA LYS A 770 -41.37 22.41 9.82
C LYS A 770 -40.44 21.31 9.35
N GLU A 771 -41.02 20.12 9.15
CA GLU A 771 -40.49 18.85 8.72
C GLU A 771 -39.81 18.85 7.33
N PRO A 772 -38.87 17.91 7.06
CA PRO A 772 -38.20 17.85 5.79
C PRO A 772 -38.94 16.91 4.80
N VAL A 773 -39.28 17.45 3.66
CA VAL A 773 -39.70 16.71 2.45
C VAL A 773 -38.49 16.46 1.59
N VAL A 774 -38.23 15.21 1.28
CA VAL A 774 -37.21 14.75 0.33
C VAL A 774 -37.60 15.22 -1.08
N LYS A 775 -36.72 15.96 -1.74
CA LYS A 775 -36.75 16.18 -3.19
C LYS A 775 -35.34 16.16 -3.75
N GLU A 776 -35.16 15.32 -4.77
CA GLU A 776 -34.04 15.37 -5.70
C GLU A 776 -33.79 16.80 -6.21
N ILE A 777 -32.55 17.25 -6.21
CA ILE A 777 -32.18 18.53 -6.80
C ILE A 777 -31.11 18.31 -7.85
N ALA A 778 -31.54 18.57 -9.07
CA ALA A 778 -30.66 18.88 -10.19
C ALA A 778 -30.04 20.28 -9.98
N THR A 779 -28.77 20.35 -10.32
CA THR A 779 -27.86 21.51 -10.27
C THR A 779 -28.33 22.78 -10.89
N GLN A 780 -28.17 23.92 -10.20
CA GLN A 780 -27.66 25.18 -10.76
C GLN A 780 -27.09 26.10 -9.63
N PRO A 781 -26.02 26.87 -9.87
CA PRO A 781 -25.34 27.64 -8.86
C PRO A 781 -25.90 29.04 -8.70
N LYS A 782 -26.12 29.49 -7.47
CA LYS A 782 -26.26 30.93 -7.15
C LYS A 782 -25.22 31.34 -6.11
N GLN A 783 -24.51 32.39 -6.43
CA GLN A 783 -23.57 33.14 -5.61
C GLN A 783 -24.24 33.61 -4.29
N ALA A 784 -23.57 33.40 -3.18
CA ALA A 784 -23.76 34.18 -1.97
C ALA A 784 -22.42 34.27 -1.24
N ASN A 785 -21.92 35.50 -1.12
CA ASN A 785 -20.78 35.89 -0.30
C ASN A 785 -21.07 35.61 1.18
N GLY A 786 -20.16 34.88 1.82
CA GLY A 786 -20.15 34.70 3.26
C GLY A 786 -19.03 33.74 3.61
N ALA A 787 -18.01 34.25 4.32
CA ALA A 787 -16.86 33.48 4.76
C ALA A 787 -17.29 32.22 5.53
N ALA A 788 -17.28 31.06 4.86
CA ALA A 788 -17.44 29.75 5.48
C ALA A 788 -16.05 29.16 5.71
N LYS A 789 -15.78 28.81 6.96
CA LYS A 789 -14.56 28.12 7.41
C LYS A 789 -14.39 26.82 6.62
N ASN A 790 -13.18 26.61 6.09
CA ASN A 790 -12.75 25.41 5.38
C ASN A 790 -12.96 24.17 6.27
N THR A 791 -13.93 23.35 5.90
CA THR A 791 -13.93 21.93 6.26
C THR A 791 -13.11 21.24 5.18
N ASP A 792 -11.91 20.77 5.54
CA ASP A 792 -11.04 20.04 4.63
C ASP A 792 -11.67 18.69 4.32
N PHE A 793 -12.20 18.57 3.10
CA PHE A 793 -12.63 17.30 2.53
C PHE A 793 -11.46 16.73 1.72
N LYS A 794 -11.08 15.47 2.00
CA LYS A 794 -10.08 14.75 1.22
C LYS A 794 -10.77 13.94 0.12
N GLU A 795 -10.45 14.23 -1.13
CA GLU A 795 -10.82 13.38 -2.27
C GLU A 795 -9.86 12.19 -2.34
N VAL A 796 -10.34 10.99 -2.05
CA VAL A 796 -9.57 9.76 -2.19
C VAL A 796 -10.04 9.00 -3.43
N ARG A 797 -9.13 8.73 -4.36
CA ARG A 797 -9.40 7.91 -5.55
C ARG A 797 -9.18 6.44 -5.23
N HIS A 798 -10.26 5.65 -5.28
CA HIS A 798 -10.19 4.21 -5.12
C HIS A 798 -10.31 3.50 -6.48
N ARG A 799 -9.34 2.66 -6.81
CA ARG A 799 -9.49 1.65 -7.87
C ARG A 799 -9.89 0.34 -7.21
N TYR A 800 -11.08 -0.15 -7.52
CA TYR A 800 -11.53 -1.42 -6.99
C TYR A 800 -10.90 -2.59 -7.75
N LEU A 801 -9.61 -2.85 -7.48
CA LEU A 801 -8.85 -3.95 -8.08
C LEU A 801 -9.42 -5.30 -7.66
N PHE A 802 -9.79 -5.41 -6.39
CA PHE A 802 -10.59 -6.51 -5.85
C PHE A 802 -11.89 -5.95 -5.27
N ALA A 803 -12.99 -6.66 -5.45
CA ALA A 803 -14.31 -6.17 -5.07
C ALA A 803 -15.09 -7.20 -4.26
N ILE A 804 -15.39 -6.83 -3.01
CA ILE A 804 -16.22 -7.58 -2.06
C ILE A 804 -17.24 -6.62 -1.49
N GLU A 805 -18.53 -6.85 -1.79
CA GLU A 805 -19.64 -6.07 -1.24
C GLU A 805 -19.82 -6.39 0.25
N ASP A 806 -19.95 -5.34 1.08
CA ASP A 806 -20.35 -5.52 2.47
C ASP A 806 -21.82 -5.99 2.54
N PRO A 807 -22.17 -6.97 3.39
CA PRO A 807 -23.53 -7.51 3.46
C PRO A 807 -24.63 -6.50 3.77
N PHE A 808 -24.32 -5.39 4.43
CA PHE A 808 -25.27 -4.34 4.80
C PHE A 808 -24.99 -3.01 4.15
N GLU A 809 -23.74 -2.57 4.13
CA GLU A 809 -23.31 -1.34 3.48
C GLU A 809 -22.98 -1.61 2.00
N LEU A 810 -24.01 -1.67 1.16
CA LEU A 810 -23.87 -2.15 -0.22
C LEU A 810 -22.91 -1.35 -1.09
N ASP A 811 -22.71 -0.07 -0.80
CA ASP A 811 -21.75 0.80 -1.50
C ASP A 811 -20.32 0.68 -0.98
N HIS A 812 -20.12 -0.07 0.10
CA HIS A 812 -18.79 -0.29 0.68
C HIS A 812 -18.11 -1.51 0.06
N ASN A 813 -16.93 -1.30 -0.53
CA ASN A 813 -16.04 -2.38 -0.91
C ASN A 813 -15.11 -2.75 0.25
N VAL A 814 -15.28 -3.94 0.82
CA VAL A 814 -14.44 -4.47 1.92
C VAL A 814 -12.97 -4.60 1.50
N ALA A 815 -12.71 -4.82 0.21
CA ALA A 815 -11.37 -4.93 -0.36
C ALA A 815 -10.81 -3.60 -0.92
N ARG A 816 -11.38 -2.44 -0.54
CA ARG A 816 -10.98 -1.12 -1.07
C ARG A 816 -9.52 -0.74 -0.83
N THR A 817 -8.92 -1.24 0.25
CA THR A 817 -7.53 -0.99 0.63
C THR A 817 -6.51 -1.86 -0.11
N VAL A 818 -6.98 -2.83 -0.93
CA VAL A 818 -6.11 -3.72 -1.67
C VAL A 818 -5.42 -2.96 -2.79
N THR A 819 -4.09 -2.85 -2.70
CA THR A 819 -3.23 -2.20 -3.69
C THR A 819 -2.99 -3.11 -4.91
N HIS A 820 -2.35 -2.57 -5.95
CA HIS A 820 -1.97 -3.36 -7.12
C HIS A 820 -1.04 -4.52 -6.74
N ASN A 821 -0.01 -4.25 -5.95
CA ASN A 821 0.90 -5.29 -5.48
C ASN A 821 0.19 -6.30 -4.58
N GLY A 822 -0.72 -5.81 -3.72
CA GLY A 822 -1.52 -6.67 -2.85
C GLY A 822 -2.40 -7.65 -3.61
N ILE A 823 -3.09 -7.23 -4.67
CA ILE A 823 -3.92 -8.15 -5.47
C ILE A 823 -3.08 -9.16 -6.25
N VAL A 824 -1.90 -8.76 -6.74
CA VAL A 824 -0.96 -9.67 -7.39
C VAL A 824 -0.52 -10.75 -6.39
N SER A 825 -0.06 -10.34 -5.20
CA SER A 825 0.37 -11.28 -4.15
C SER A 825 -0.75 -12.24 -3.73
N ILE A 826 -1.98 -11.75 -3.54
CA ILE A 826 -3.13 -12.59 -3.18
C ILE A 826 -3.39 -13.64 -4.27
N ARG A 827 -3.42 -13.23 -5.54
CA ARG A 827 -3.69 -14.13 -6.66
C ARG A 827 -2.59 -15.17 -6.84
N ASP A 828 -1.34 -14.79 -6.66
CA ASP A 828 -0.19 -15.69 -6.80
C ASP A 828 -0.17 -16.71 -5.66
N GLU A 829 -0.54 -16.32 -4.43
CA GLU A 829 -0.68 -17.26 -3.32
C GLU A 829 -1.84 -18.25 -3.51
N PHE A 830 -2.98 -17.83 -4.07
CA PHE A 830 -4.03 -18.78 -4.45
C PHE A 830 -3.56 -19.77 -5.53
N ARG A 831 -2.82 -19.30 -6.53
CA ARG A 831 -2.24 -20.16 -7.59
C ARG A 831 -1.18 -21.11 -7.03
N ARG A 832 -0.32 -20.61 -6.12
CA ARG A 832 0.65 -21.42 -5.40
C ARG A 832 -0.05 -22.52 -4.59
N ALA A 833 -1.03 -22.14 -3.77
CA ALA A 833 -1.79 -23.08 -2.96
C ALA A 833 -2.43 -24.19 -3.83
N TRP A 834 -3.07 -23.81 -4.92
CA TRP A 834 -3.67 -24.77 -5.85
C TRP A 834 -2.64 -25.67 -6.52
N ARG A 835 -1.47 -25.16 -6.91
CA ARG A 835 -0.37 -25.96 -7.46
C ARG A 835 0.07 -27.04 -6.45
N ILE A 836 0.27 -26.66 -5.19
CA ILE A 836 0.67 -27.59 -4.12
C ILE A 836 -0.41 -28.65 -3.89
N ILE A 837 -1.66 -28.24 -3.77
CA ILE A 837 -2.79 -29.17 -3.57
C ILE A 837 -2.86 -30.18 -4.71
N LYS A 838 -2.73 -29.73 -5.97
CA LYS A 838 -2.73 -30.61 -7.13
C LYS A 838 -1.59 -31.64 -7.11
N SER A 839 -0.43 -31.31 -6.59
CA SER A 839 0.70 -32.22 -6.51
C SER A 839 0.57 -33.29 -5.45
N ALA A 840 -0.30 -33.10 -4.47
CA ALA A 840 -0.50 -34.04 -3.35
C ALA A 840 -0.99 -35.44 -3.77
N GLY A 841 -1.55 -35.59 -4.98
CA GLY A 841 -1.94 -36.91 -5.53
C GLY A 841 -0.85 -37.62 -6.33
N ASN A 842 0.25 -36.91 -6.71
CA ASN A 842 1.26 -37.38 -7.66
C ASN A 842 2.68 -37.49 -7.08
N GLY A 843 2.85 -37.47 -5.78
CA GLY A 843 4.12 -37.54 -5.07
C GLY A 843 4.17 -36.57 -3.88
N SER A 844 5.22 -36.65 -3.07
CA SER A 844 5.40 -35.74 -1.94
C SER A 844 5.56 -34.31 -2.43
N PRO A 845 4.74 -33.35 -1.97
CA PRO A 845 4.90 -31.95 -2.34
C PRO A 845 6.28 -31.43 -1.87
N GLN A 846 7.01 -30.76 -2.75
CA GLN A 846 8.29 -30.14 -2.40
C GLN A 846 8.12 -28.90 -1.52
N GLU A 847 6.93 -28.28 -1.54
CA GLU A 847 6.60 -27.09 -0.77
C GLU A 847 5.45 -27.35 0.18
N SER A 848 5.54 -26.83 1.40
CA SER A 848 4.41 -26.87 2.35
C SER A 848 3.39 -25.76 2.03
N LEU A 849 2.10 -26.07 2.11
CA LEU A 849 1.00 -25.10 1.93
C LEU A 849 1.07 -23.97 2.99
N LEU A 850 1.45 -24.33 4.22
CA LEU A 850 1.56 -23.45 5.38
C LEU A 850 3.01 -23.03 5.68
N GLN A 851 3.91 -23.10 4.71
CA GLN A 851 5.28 -22.63 4.88
C GLN A 851 5.29 -21.14 5.18
N ASP A 852 5.94 -20.72 6.28
CA ASP A 852 6.07 -19.30 6.62
C ASP A 852 6.94 -18.59 5.57
N MET A 853 6.58 -17.37 5.23
CA MET A 853 7.38 -16.53 4.33
C MET A 853 8.78 -16.26 4.91
N ASN A 854 8.90 -16.23 6.23
CA ASN A 854 10.17 -16.04 6.91
C ASN A 854 11.07 -17.29 6.84
N ASP A 855 10.49 -18.50 6.83
CA ASP A 855 11.22 -19.77 6.78
C ASP A 855 11.80 -20.07 5.38
N ILE A 856 11.22 -19.47 4.32
CA ILE A 856 11.74 -19.64 2.93
C ILE A 856 13.14 -19.03 2.77
N GLN A 857 13.54 -18.14 3.68
CA GLN A 857 14.84 -17.46 3.63
C GLN A 857 15.96 -18.21 4.38
N GLU A 858 15.70 -19.33 5.08
CA GLU A 858 16.68 -19.95 5.97
C GLU A 858 17.54 -21.06 5.34
N ASP A 859 17.17 -21.67 4.20
CA ASP A 859 17.96 -22.79 3.65
C ASP A 859 19.34 -22.41 3.09
N VAL A 860 19.54 -21.15 2.66
CA VAL A 860 20.89 -20.59 2.45
C VAL A 860 20.83 -19.09 2.70
N SER A 861 21.47 -18.61 3.75
CA SER A 861 21.53 -17.17 4.05
C SER A 861 22.00 -16.38 2.83
N PRO A 862 21.27 -15.33 2.38
CA PRO A 862 21.73 -14.45 1.29
C PRO A 862 23.15 -13.91 1.52
N LEU A 863 23.48 -13.63 2.77
CA LEU A 863 24.83 -13.25 3.18
C LEU A 863 25.84 -14.37 2.84
N SER A 864 25.54 -15.63 3.15
CA SER A 864 26.43 -16.75 2.85
C SER A 864 26.68 -16.92 1.34
N LEU A 865 25.65 -16.73 0.51
CA LEU A 865 25.81 -16.75 -0.96
C LEU A 865 26.67 -15.59 -1.45
N LEU A 866 26.47 -14.38 -0.89
CA LEU A 866 27.26 -13.21 -1.22
C LEU A 866 28.74 -13.41 -0.83
N LEU A 867 29.01 -13.99 0.35
CA LEU A 867 30.36 -14.32 0.80
C LEU A 867 31.01 -15.37 -0.10
N ASP A 868 30.25 -16.39 -0.54
CA ASP A 868 30.74 -17.39 -1.49
C ASP A 868 31.11 -16.76 -2.84
N ASP A 869 30.32 -15.81 -3.31
CA ASP A 869 30.59 -15.04 -4.54
C ASP A 869 31.88 -14.21 -4.39
N ILE A 870 32.01 -13.44 -3.30
CA ILE A 870 33.15 -12.54 -3.07
C ILE A 870 34.47 -13.34 -2.91
N HIS A 871 34.43 -14.50 -2.27
CA HIS A 871 35.60 -15.35 -2.02
C HIS A 871 35.81 -16.46 -3.03
N GLY A 872 34.98 -16.54 -4.09
CA GLY A 872 35.14 -17.55 -5.13
C GLY A 872 34.83 -19.00 -4.73
N LEU A 873 34.08 -19.18 -3.60
CA LEU A 873 33.75 -20.52 -3.08
C LEU A 873 32.56 -21.17 -3.78
N GLY A 874 31.79 -20.40 -4.54
CA GLY A 874 30.55 -20.84 -5.23
C GLY A 874 30.79 -21.72 -6.48
N GLN A 875 31.99 -21.75 -7.05
CA GLN A 875 32.26 -22.44 -8.31
C GLN A 875 32.33 -23.99 -8.20
N ASN A 876 32.46 -24.55 -7.00
CA ASN A 876 32.54 -25.98 -6.75
C ASN A 876 31.22 -26.73 -6.59
N ARG A 877 30.07 -26.06 -6.59
CA ARG A 877 28.75 -26.71 -6.43
C ARG A 877 28.09 -27.17 -7.73
N ASN A 878 28.66 -26.82 -8.91
CA ASN A 878 28.10 -27.15 -10.21
C ASN A 878 29.06 -28.03 -11.03
N LYS A 879 30.00 -28.76 -10.41
CA LYS A 879 30.79 -29.82 -11.07
C LYS A 879 30.39 -31.18 -10.55
#